data_cc816e2a231db53a1a7a8774ec8b392e
#
_entry.id   cc816e2a231db53a1a7a8774ec8b392e
#
_cell.length_a   1.000
_cell.length_b   1.000
_cell.length_c   1.000
_cell.angle_alpha   90.00
_cell.angle_beta   90.00
_cell.angle_gamma   90.00
#
_symmetry.space_group_name_H-M   'P 1'
#
loop_
_entity.id
_entity.type
_entity.pdbx_description
1 polymer ?
#
loop_
_entity_poly.entity_id
_entity_poly.type
_entity_poly.pdbx_seq_one_letter_code
_entity_poly.pdbx_strand_id
1 'polypeptide(L)'
;MLFQTTQEHEELRAKIRAFAEAEIKPVSLELDQTNTFPDEIVRKLGENGWMGIPYPKEYGGAGLDVISYAIAVEELSRVDGGVGVILSAHTSLGTYPIAAFGTEEQKRKYMVPLCKGEKLGAFGLTEENAGSDAGGTETTAVDKGDYYLLNGGKIFITNTPKADIYIVFAVTTPEIGTKGISAFIVEKGWEGFTPGEHYDKMGIRSSSTGPLTFNNVKVPKENLLGEEGQGFKIAMATLDGGRIGIASQALGIAQGAYEDALAYAKERVQFDNPIGVNQGISFKLADMATKLKAARMLNYSAAEMKENHLRYGKDAAMAKMYASDAALEICNDALQIFGGSGFLKGMHVEQAYRDAKITTIYEGTNEIMRVVIGSYILGKIGKTHHEGSRREIKKPAPITGIRKGIIFRDGDAGAKVEALADALKKDYDFSVAIPIDTPITKAARVVSAGRGIGERANMQLIERLARAAGAAIGSSRPVAETLKYVPMDRYVGMSGQKFTGNLYIACGISGAKQHLKGIIEASTIVAINKDPNAPIFKNCDYGIVGDLHEIVPLLIDALGGDEDKKPAPPMVKIRRPKLPKPAPIGPKYVCLGCGYEYVPENGDPAAEIPAGTLFEDLPDGWTCPECSEPKSRFVQE
;
A
#
# COMPACT_ATOMS: atom_id res chain seq x y z
N MET A 1 -21.48 -17.06 12.14
CA MET A 1 -22.76 -16.81 11.43
C MET A 1 -22.60 -17.35 10.01
N LEU A 2 -23.46 -18.25 9.56
CA LEU A 2 -23.44 -18.70 8.16
C LEU A 2 -24.10 -17.58 7.34
N PHE A 3 -23.30 -16.86 6.53
CA PHE A 3 -23.84 -15.89 5.58
C PHE A 3 -24.67 -16.63 4.51
N GLN A 4 -25.88 -16.20 4.29
CA GLN A 4 -26.74 -16.69 3.19
C GLN A 4 -27.39 -15.49 2.49
N THR A 5 -27.36 -15.51 1.16
CA THR A 5 -28.14 -14.58 0.35
C THR A 5 -29.63 -14.84 0.52
N THR A 6 -30.43 -13.79 0.49
CA THR A 6 -31.89 -13.88 0.52
C THR A 6 -32.44 -14.23 -0.88
N GLN A 7 -33.72 -14.57 -0.96
CA GLN A 7 -34.39 -14.76 -2.24
C GLN A 7 -34.33 -13.49 -3.10
N GLU A 8 -34.51 -12.31 -2.49
CA GLU A 8 -34.42 -11.01 -3.19
C GLU A 8 -33.03 -10.77 -3.80
N HIS A 9 -31.96 -11.15 -3.08
CA HIS A 9 -30.59 -11.12 -3.60
C HIS A 9 -30.42 -12.00 -4.85
N GLU A 10 -30.96 -13.23 -4.83
CA GLU A 10 -30.84 -14.16 -5.96
C GLU A 10 -31.71 -13.73 -7.15
N GLU A 11 -32.87 -13.12 -6.92
CA GLU A 11 -33.71 -12.52 -7.96
C GLU A 11 -32.98 -11.33 -8.63
N LEU A 12 -32.35 -10.46 -7.83
CA LEU A 12 -31.52 -9.36 -8.33
C LEU A 12 -30.33 -9.88 -9.13
N ARG A 13 -29.61 -10.88 -8.60
CA ARG A 13 -28.51 -11.56 -9.30
C ARG A 13 -28.93 -12.07 -10.67
N ALA A 14 -30.05 -12.80 -10.72
CA ALA A 14 -30.58 -13.35 -11.97
C ALA A 14 -30.92 -12.25 -12.98
N LYS A 15 -31.53 -11.15 -12.50
CA LYS A 15 -31.89 -10.00 -13.35
C LYS A 15 -30.64 -9.30 -13.93
N ILE A 16 -29.62 -9.05 -13.11
CA ILE A 16 -28.39 -8.39 -13.56
C ILE A 16 -27.58 -9.32 -14.46
N ARG A 17 -27.52 -10.61 -14.14
CA ARG A 17 -26.89 -11.62 -14.99
C ARG A 17 -27.53 -11.67 -16.37
N ALA A 18 -28.87 -11.72 -16.45
CA ALA A 18 -29.58 -11.71 -17.73
C ALA A 18 -29.28 -10.44 -18.56
N PHE A 19 -29.23 -9.30 -17.89
CA PHE A 19 -28.83 -8.03 -18.54
C PHE A 19 -27.37 -8.09 -19.04
N ALA A 20 -26.44 -8.57 -18.23
CA ALA A 20 -25.03 -8.67 -18.62
C ALA A 20 -24.82 -9.60 -19.82
N GLU A 21 -25.53 -10.74 -19.88
CA GLU A 21 -25.48 -11.66 -21.03
C GLU A 21 -26.10 -11.04 -22.29
N ALA A 22 -27.19 -10.28 -22.15
CA ALA A 22 -27.91 -9.72 -23.29
C ALA A 22 -27.28 -8.44 -23.84
N GLU A 23 -26.79 -7.56 -22.99
CA GLU A 23 -26.39 -6.20 -23.35
C GLU A 23 -24.87 -5.98 -23.33
N ILE A 24 -24.13 -6.66 -22.45
CA ILE A 24 -22.68 -6.43 -22.29
C ILE A 24 -21.89 -7.47 -23.07
N LYS A 25 -22.17 -8.74 -22.91
CA LYS A 25 -21.42 -9.84 -23.50
C LYS A 25 -21.22 -9.72 -25.02
N PRO A 26 -22.25 -9.31 -25.80
CA PRO A 26 -22.08 -9.19 -27.26
C PRO A 26 -21.07 -8.13 -27.68
N VAL A 27 -20.79 -7.13 -26.85
CA VAL A 27 -19.94 -5.97 -27.19
C VAL A 27 -18.66 -5.87 -26.35
N SER A 28 -18.52 -6.63 -25.26
CA SER A 28 -17.39 -6.54 -24.31
C SER A 28 -16.03 -6.64 -24.99
N LEU A 29 -15.83 -7.62 -25.87
CA LEU A 29 -14.57 -7.82 -26.59
C LEU A 29 -14.25 -6.67 -27.55
N GLU A 30 -15.26 -6.08 -28.19
CA GLU A 30 -15.08 -4.91 -29.06
C GLU A 30 -14.70 -3.68 -28.22
N LEU A 31 -15.39 -3.45 -27.10
CA LEU A 31 -15.09 -2.35 -26.18
C LEU A 31 -13.66 -2.45 -25.63
N ASP A 32 -13.20 -3.66 -25.26
CA ASP A 32 -11.82 -3.92 -24.84
C ASP A 32 -10.82 -3.63 -25.97
N GLN A 33 -11.05 -4.13 -27.17
CA GLN A 33 -10.14 -3.95 -28.32
C GLN A 33 -10.02 -2.48 -28.72
N THR A 34 -11.13 -1.76 -28.77
CA THR A 34 -11.20 -0.37 -29.21
C THR A 34 -10.94 0.65 -28.09
N ASN A 35 -10.77 0.19 -26.84
CA ASN A 35 -10.63 1.07 -25.67
C ASN A 35 -11.79 2.07 -25.55
N THR A 36 -13.03 1.61 -25.78
CA THR A 36 -14.22 2.46 -25.90
C THR A 36 -15.08 2.38 -24.64
N PHE A 37 -15.49 3.56 -24.14
CA PHE A 37 -16.41 3.65 -22.98
C PHE A 37 -17.85 3.30 -23.42
N PRO A 38 -18.58 2.46 -22.65
CA PRO A 38 -19.89 1.93 -23.02
C PRO A 38 -21.03 2.88 -22.61
N ASP A 39 -21.13 4.07 -23.22
CA ASP A 39 -22.10 5.11 -22.86
C ASP A 39 -23.55 4.57 -22.79
N GLU A 40 -23.95 3.74 -23.75
CA GLU A 40 -25.29 3.18 -23.82
C GLU A 40 -25.57 2.16 -22.68
N ILE A 41 -24.59 1.35 -22.33
CA ILE A 41 -24.70 0.42 -21.20
C ILE A 41 -24.86 1.19 -19.90
N VAL A 42 -24.04 2.24 -19.68
CA VAL A 42 -24.12 3.10 -18.49
C VAL A 42 -25.49 3.78 -18.37
N ARG A 43 -26.03 4.26 -19.49
CA ARG A 43 -27.39 4.81 -19.54
C ARG A 43 -28.44 3.78 -19.10
N LYS A 44 -28.35 2.55 -19.62
CA LYS A 44 -29.25 1.44 -19.27
C LYS A 44 -29.12 1.01 -17.80
N LEU A 45 -27.92 1.08 -17.20
CA LEU A 45 -27.72 0.85 -15.75
C LEU A 45 -28.52 1.88 -14.93
N GLY A 46 -28.51 3.16 -15.35
CA GLY A 46 -29.33 4.21 -14.77
C GLY A 46 -30.82 3.93 -14.88
N GLU A 47 -31.31 3.59 -16.08
CA GLU A 47 -32.73 3.27 -16.34
C GLU A 47 -33.24 2.08 -15.52
N ASN A 48 -32.38 1.12 -15.22
CA ASN A 48 -32.71 0.00 -14.34
C ASN A 48 -32.62 0.36 -12.83
N GLY A 49 -32.20 1.59 -12.48
CA GLY A 49 -32.05 2.04 -11.09
C GLY A 49 -30.81 1.45 -10.38
N TRP A 50 -29.83 0.93 -11.14
CA TRP A 50 -28.68 0.26 -10.53
C TRP A 50 -27.53 1.21 -10.16
N MET A 51 -27.54 2.45 -10.66
CA MET A 51 -26.52 3.43 -10.29
C MET A 51 -26.63 3.88 -8.82
N GLY A 52 -27.81 3.75 -8.21
CA GLY A 52 -28.09 4.12 -6.83
C GLY A 52 -28.52 2.96 -5.92
N ILE A 53 -28.06 1.71 -6.14
CA ILE A 53 -28.55 0.50 -5.43
C ILE A 53 -28.63 0.68 -3.91
N PRO A 54 -27.55 1.06 -3.16
CA PRO A 54 -27.59 1.06 -1.71
C PRO A 54 -28.12 2.37 -1.10
N TYR A 55 -28.66 3.27 -1.93
CA TYR A 55 -29.08 4.58 -1.46
C TYR A 55 -30.60 4.70 -1.31
N PRO A 56 -31.06 5.58 -0.37
CA PRO A 56 -32.48 5.74 -0.11
C PRO A 56 -33.28 6.20 -1.33
N LYS A 57 -34.50 5.74 -1.42
CA LYS A 57 -35.46 6.10 -2.51
C LYS A 57 -35.75 7.61 -2.59
N GLU A 58 -35.70 8.32 -1.46
CA GLU A 58 -35.91 9.78 -1.39
C GLU A 58 -34.83 10.57 -2.16
N TYR A 59 -33.65 9.97 -2.38
CA TYR A 59 -32.57 10.53 -3.21
C TYR A 59 -32.47 9.85 -4.58
N GLY A 60 -33.50 9.10 -5.00
CA GLY A 60 -33.53 8.44 -6.30
C GLY A 60 -32.79 7.11 -6.34
N GLY A 61 -32.34 6.60 -5.21
CA GLY A 61 -31.72 5.28 -5.11
C GLY A 61 -32.74 4.14 -5.09
N ALA A 62 -32.28 2.89 -5.19
CA ALA A 62 -33.14 1.71 -5.15
C ALA A 62 -33.61 1.34 -3.75
N GLY A 63 -32.92 1.80 -2.68
CA GLY A 63 -33.22 1.47 -1.28
C GLY A 63 -32.95 0.02 -0.95
N LEU A 64 -31.99 -0.60 -1.63
CA LEU A 64 -31.50 -1.95 -1.37
C LEU A 64 -30.25 -1.88 -0.46
N ASP A 65 -29.69 -3.05 -0.11
CA ASP A 65 -28.56 -3.15 0.79
C ASP A 65 -27.19 -3.15 0.08
N VAL A 66 -26.11 -3.17 0.87
CA VAL A 66 -24.72 -3.21 0.37
C VAL A 66 -24.40 -4.55 -0.29
N ILE A 67 -25.08 -5.63 0.08
CA ILE A 67 -24.90 -6.96 -0.55
C ILE A 67 -25.47 -6.92 -1.97
N SER A 68 -26.61 -6.32 -2.16
CA SER A 68 -27.23 -6.08 -3.47
C SER A 68 -26.30 -5.30 -4.41
N TYR A 69 -25.61 -4.27 -3.89
CA TYR A 69 -24.57 -3.55 -4.62
C TYR A 69 -23.38 -4.46 -4.97
N ALA A 70 -22.90 -5.26 -4.02
CA ALA A 70 -21.80 -6.20 -4.25
C ALA A 70 -22.15 -7.23 -5.34
N ILE A 71 -23.38 -7.76 -5.33
CA ILE A 71 -23.92 -8.66 -6.36
C ILE A 71 -23.94 -7.98 -7.73
N ALA A 72 -24.35 -6.72 -7.80
CA ALA A 72 -24.42 -6.01 -9.06
C ALA A 72 -23.03 -5.85 -9.70
N VAL A 73 -22.05 -5.41 -8.91
CA VAL A 73 -20.66 -5.28 -9.38
C VAL A 73 -20.09 -6.65 -9.80
N GLU A 74 -20.37 -7.71 -9.02
CA GLU A 74 -19.92 -9.07 -9.34
C GLU A 74 -20.48 -9.55 -10.69
N GLU A 75 -21.80 -9.46 -10.89
CA GLU A 75 -22.44 -10.00 -12.10
C GLU A 75 -22.09 -9.21 -13.38
N LEU A 76 -21.92 -7.89 -13.27
CA LEU A 76 -21.43 -7.08 -14.39
C LEU A 76 -19.96 -7.43 -14.72
N SER A 77 -19.12 -7.54 -13.69
CA SER A 77 -17.69 -7.85 -13.86
C SER A 77 -17.44 -9.28 -14.35
N ARG A 78 -18.40 -10.18 -14.18
CA ARG A 78 -18.34 -11.55 -14.70
C ARG A 78 -18.24 -11.56 -16.22
N VAL A 79 -18.75 -10.55 -16.88
CA VAL A 79 -18.75 -10.39 -18.32
C VAL A 79 -17.72 -9.35 -18.78
N ASP A 80 -17.62 -8.23 -18.03
CA ASP A 80 -16.71 -7.14 -18.36
C ASP A 80 -16.25 -6.40 -17.08
N GLY A 81 -14.96 -6.57 -16.75
CA GLY A 81 -14.38 -5.96 -15.55
C GLY A 81 -14.40 -4.42 -15.58
N GLY A 82 -14.38 -3.81 -16.76
CA GLY A 82 -14.46 -2.36 -16.94
C GLY A 82 -15.87 -1.81 -16.70
N VAL A 83 -16.91 -2.51 -17.17
CA VAL A 83 -18.30 -2.11 -16.87
C VAL A 83 -18.58 -2.23 -15.37
N GLY A 84 -18.10 -3.31 -14.74
CA GLY A 84 -18.25 -3.48 -13.28
C GLY A 84 -17.60 -2.35 -12.48
N VAL A 85 -16.39 -1.90 -12.86
CA VAL A 85 -15.70 -0.81 -12.14
C VAL A 85 -16.32 0.56 -12.40
N ILE A 86 -16.94 0.79 -13.55
CA ILE A 86 -17.70 2.03 -13.80
C ILE A 86 -18.77 2.19 -12.71
N LEU A 87 -19.59 1.15 -12.50
CA LEU A 87 -20.60 1.14 -11.44
C LEU A 87 -19.98 1.25 -10.05
N SER A 88 -18.91 0.48 -9.81
CA SER A 88 -18.25 0.46 -8.50
C SER A 88 -17.72 1.84 -8.12
N ALA A 89 -16.94 2.49 -8.97
CA ALA A 89 -16.38 3.82 -8.72
C ALA A 89 -17.45 4.89 -8.61
N HIS A 90 -18.47 4.83 -9.44
CA HIS A 90 -19.61 5.75 -9.37
C HIS A 90 -20.33 5.67 -8.03
N THR A 91 -20.72 4.46 -7.62
CA THR A 91 -21.54 4.24 -6.42
C THR A 91 -20.72 4.42 -5.15
N SER A 92 -19.58 3.72 -5.01
CA SER A 92 -18.83 3.66 -3.75
C SER A 92 -17.85 4.81 -3.55
N LEU A 93 -17.44 5.50 -4.61
CA LEU A 93 -16.44 6.57 -4.54
C LEU A 93 -17.01 7.93 -4.93
N GLY A 94 -17.78 8.03 -6.03
CA GLY A 94 -18.36 9.29 -6.48
C GLY A 94 -19.58 9.71 -5.66
N THR A 95 -20.47 8.77 -5.34
CA THR A 95 -21.75 9.05 -4.67
C THR A 95 -21.65 8.93 -3.14
N TYR A 96 -20.96 7.93 -2.61
CA TYR A 96 -20.89 7.66 -1.18
C TYR A 96 -20.40 8.85 -0.33
N PRO A 97 -19.34 9.59 -0.70
CA PRO A 97 -18.93 10.75 0.10
C PRO A 97 -20.01 11.80 0.29
N ILE A 98 -20.81 12.05 -0.75
CA ILE A 98 -21.93 12.99 -0.69
C ILE A 98 -23.04 12.42 0.22
N ALA A 99 -23.35 11.13 0.10
CA ALA A 99 -24.35 10.48 0.93
C ALA A 99 -23.99 10.51 2.42
N ALA A 100 -22.71 10.29 2.75
CA ALA A 100 -22.24 10.15 4.13
C ALA A 100 -21.87 11.48 4.80
N PHE A 101 -21.39 12.47 4.04
CA PHE A 101 -20.80 13.71 4.58
C PHE A 101 -21.40 14.98 3.99
N GLY A 102 -22.26 14.88 2.98
CA GLY A 102 -22.89 16.03 2.33
C GLY A 102 -24.02 16.63 3.14
N THR A 103 -24.25 17.94 2.98
CA THR A 103 -25.45 18.63 3.48
C THR A 103 -26.69 18.15 2.71
N GLU A 104 -27.87 18.48 3.22
CA GLU A 104 -29.13 18.14 2.53
C GLU A 104 -29.21 18.79 1.13
N GLU A 105 -28.73 20.03 1.01
CA GLU A 105 -28.67 20.75 -0.28
C GLU A 105 -27.71 20.04 -1.25
N GLN A 106 -26.53 19.60 -0.78
CA GLN A 106 -25.58 18.84 -1.59
C GLN A 106 -26.16 17.51 -2.05
N LYS A 107 -26.85 16.78 -1.15
CA LYS A 107 -27.53 15.53 -1.50
C LYS A 107 -28.62 15.74 -2.56
N ARG A 108 -29.46 16.76 -2.40
CA ARG A 108 -30.49 17.09 -3.40
C ARG A 108 -29.90 17.48 -4.75
N LYS A 109 -28.84 18.30 -4.73
CA LYS A 109 -28.20 18.82 -5.95
C LYS A 109 -27.39 17.75 -6.68
N TYR A 110 -26.61 16.92 -5.98
CA TYR A 110 -25.62 16.04 -6.56
C TYR A 110 -25.97 14.56 -6.46
N MET A 111 -26.42 14.09 -5.30
CA MET A 111 -26.67 12.67 -5.08
C MET A 111 -27.90 12.17 -5.88
N VAL A 112 -28.94 12.98 -5.98
CA VAL A 112 -30.16 12.59 -6.72
C VAL A 112 -29.88 12.28 -8.19
N PRO A 113 -29.24 13.15 -8.98
CA PRO A 113 -28.92 12.83 -10.37
C PRO A 113 -27.89 11.70 -10.51
N LEU A 114 -26.96 11.53 -9.54
CA LEU A 114 -26.05 10.38 -9.52
C LEU A 114 -26.82 9.08 -9.30
N CYS A 115 -27.67 8.98 -8.30
CA CYS A 115 -28.46 7.77 -8.01
C CYS A 115 -29.37 7.36 -9.18
N LYS A 116 -29.90 8.32 -9.92
CA LYS A 116 -30.73 8.08 -11.11
C LYS A 116 -29.92 7.72 -12.36
N GLY A 117 -28.57 7.87 -12.32
CA GLY A 117 -27.73 7.70 -13.48
C GLY A 117 -27.83 8.80 -14.53
N GLU A 118 -28.43 9.95 -14.20
CA GLU A 118 -28.48 11.17 -15.02
C GLU A 118 -27.09 11.83 -15.10
N LYS A 119 -26.27 11.65 -14.08
CA LYS A 119 -24.86 12.09 -13.97
C LYS A 119 -23.98 10.97 -13.50
N LEU A 120 -22.72 10.99 -13.94
CA LEU A 120 -21.70 10.02 -13.56
C LEU A 120 -20.73 10.65 -12.53
N GLY A 121 -20.36 9.88 -11.49
CA GLY A 121 -19.47 10.30 -10.43
C GLY A 121 -18.05 9.75 -10.59
N ALA A 122 -17.06 10.53 -10.11
CA ALA A 122 -15.65 10.14 -10.03
C ALA A 122 -15.00 10.61 -8.71
N PHE A 123 -13.80 10.06 -8.40
CA PHE A 123 -13.11 10.29 -7.15
C PHE A 123 -11.63 10.62 -7.40
N GLY A 124 -11.26 11.87 -7.20
CA GLY A 124 -9.94 12.41 -7.46
C GLY A 124 -9.06 12.51 -6.22
N LEU A 125 -8.41 11.41 -5.82
CA LEU A 125 -7.49 11.37 -4.68
C LEU A 125 -6.03 11.32 -5.11
N THR A 126 -5.67 10.36 -5.97
CA THR A 126 -4.29 10.02 -6.35
C THR A 126 -3.60 11.12 -7.13
N GLU A 127 -2.34 11.41 -6.80
CA GLU A 127 -1.45 12.32 -7.52
C GLU A 127 -0.16 11.60 -7.93
N GLU A 128 0.67 12.23 -8.76
CA GLU A 128 1.92 11.66 -9.25
C GLU A 128 2.83 11.21 -8.08
N ASN A 129 2.91 12.01 -7.01
CA ASN A 129 3.72 11.72 -5.83
C ASN A 129 2.93 11.18 -4.63
N ALA A 130 1.62 11.03 -4.73
CA ALA A 130 0.72 10.62 -3.65
C ALA A 130 -0.22 9.47 -4.09
N GLY A 131 0.31 8.26 -4.16
CA GLY A 131 -0.43 7.03 -4.42
C GLY A 131 -0.75 6.28 -3.12
N SER A 132 0.07 5.30 -2.75
CA SER A 132 -0.07 4.57 -1.46
C SER A 132 0.09 5.49 -0.25
N ASP A 133 0.89 6.55 -0.35
CA ASP A 133 0.93 7.65 0.61
C ASP A 133 -0.10 8.74 0.22
N ALA A 134 -1.38 8.44 0.42
CA ALA A 134 -2.47 9.36 0.11
C ALA A 134 -2.44 10.66 0.94
N GLY A 135 -1.68 10.69 2.04
CA GLY A 135 -1.47 11.88 2.85
C GLY A 135 -0.51 12.91 2.23
N GLY A 136 0.25 12.49 1.21
CA GLY A 136 1.20 13.33 0.47
C GLY A 136 0.56 14.22 -0.61
N THR A 137 -0.77 14.43 -0.59
CA THR A 137 -1.49 15.30 -1.54
C THR A 137 -0.83 16.68 -1.66
N GLU A 138 -0.55 17.13 -2.90
CA GLU A 138 0.07 18.42 -3.25
C GLU A 138 -0.92 19.43 -3.87
N THR A 139 -2.05 18.96 -4.42
CA THR A 139 -3.14 19.82 -4.91
C THR A 139 -3.60 20.75 -3.79
N THR A 140 -3.69 22.05 -4.05
CA THR A 140 -4.01 23.09 -3.06
C THR A 140 -5.39 23.68 -3.29
N ALA A 141 -6.06 24.10 -2.20
CA ALA A 141 -7.31 24.87 -2.22
C ALA A 141 -7.19 26.07 -1.28
N VAL A 142 -6.92 27.23 -1.84
CA VAL A 142 -6.72 28.47 -1.06
C VAL A 142 -8.06 29.17 -0.84
N ASP A 143 -8.40 29.41 0.42
CA ASP A 143 -9.60 30.16 0.81
C ASP A 143 -9.54 31.63 0.32
N LYS A 144 -10.56 32.08 -0.40
CA LYS A 144 -10.71 33.45 -0.94
C LYS A 144 -11.96 34.16 -0.38
N GLY A 145 -12.53 33.68 0.71
CA GLY A 145 -13.76 34.19 1.31
C GLY A 145 -14.99 33.49 0.75
N ASP A 146 -15.44 33.84 -0.44
CA ASP A 146 -16.67 33.28 -1.05
C ASP A 146 -16.43 31.95 -1.79
N TYR A 147 -15.18 31.64 -2.12
CA TYR A 147 -14.79 30.42 -2.84
C TYR A 147 -13.39 29.93 -2.43
N TYR A 148 -13.07 28.69 -2.78
CA TYR A 148 -11.72 28.15 -2.76
C TYR A 148 -11.09 28.21 -4.15
N LEU A 149 -9.82 28.64 -4.24
CA LEU A 149 -9.04 28.61 -5.48
C LEU A 149 -8.24 27.31 -5.53
N LEU A 150 -8.68 26.39 -6.40
CA LEU A 150 -8.11 25.06 -6.52
C LEU A 150 -7.04 25.01 -7.60
N ASN A 151 -5.85 24.49 -7.27
CA ASN A 151 -4.72 24.33 -8.18
C ASN A 151 -4.01 23.01 -7.96
N GLY A 152 -3.61 22.33 -9.05
CA GLY A 152 -2.88 21.06 -9.01
C GLY A 152 -3.38 20.06 -10.02
N GLY A 153 -3.26 18.77 -9.71
CA GLY A 153 -3.70 17.71 -10.61
C GLY A 153 -3.89 16.37 -9.91
N LYS A 154 -4.66 15.49 -10.54
CA LYS A 154 -4.88 14.11 -10.10
C LYS A 154 -4.62 13.16 -11.26
N ILE A 155 -4.22 11.93 -10.96
CA ILE A 155 -3.97 10.91 -11.97
C ILE A 155 -4.74 9.62 -11.67
N PHE A 156 -4.92 8.79 -12.68
CA PHE A 156 -5.60 7.50 -12.60
C PHE A 156 -7.06 7.57 -12.11
N ILE A 157 -7.78 8.62 -12.50
CA ILE A 157 -9.14 8.84 -12.04
C ILE A 157 -10.14 8.08 -12.92
N THR A 158 -10.77 7.06 -12.35
CA THR A 158 -11.80 6.24 -13.00
C THR A 158 -13.01 7.10 -13.35
N ASN A 159 -13.63 6.80 -14.46
CA ASN A 159 -14.74 7.53 -15.09
C ASN A 159 -14.33 8.87 -15.75
N THR A 160 -13.06 9.28 -15.73
CA THR A 160 -12.57 10.47 -16.45
C THR A 160 -12.27 10.11 -17.93
N PRO A 161 -12.67 10.94 -18.90
CA PRO A 161 -13.34 12.26 -18.81
C PRO A 161 -14.89 12.21 -18.84
N LYS A 162 -15.49 11.04 -18.68
CA LYS A 162 -16.94 10.84 -18.83
C LYS A 162 -17.76 11.40 -17.67
N ALA A 163 -17.21 11.36 -16.45
CA ALA A 163 -17.89 11.83 -15.24
C ALA A 163 -18.29 13.31 -15.30
N ASP A 164 -19.39 13.63 -14.62
CA ASP A 164 -19.94 14.98 -14.47
C ASP A 164 -19.58 15.60 -13.13
N ILE A 165 -19.51 14.76 -12.07
CA ILE A 165 -19.27 15.15 -10.69
C ILE A 165 -18.01 14.45 -10.18
N TYR A 166 -17.10 15.24 -9.61
CA TYR A 166 -15.81 14.76 -9.10
C TYR A 166 -15.68 15.10 -7.62
N ILE A 167 -15.39 14.11 -6.78
CA ILE A 167 -14.97 14.33 -5.40
C ILE A 167 -13.46 14.51 -5.40
N VAL A 168 -12.98 15.71 -5.03
CA VAL A 168 -11.57 16.09 -5.14
C VAL A 168 -11.01 16.44 -3.77
N PHE A 169 -9.80 15.95 -3.47
CA PHE A 169 -9.10 16.22 -2.22
C PHE A 169 -7.95 17.20 -2.47
N ALA A 170 -7.88 18.24 -1.64
CA ALA A 170 -6.86 19.27 -1.76
C ALA A 170 -6.44 19.80 -0.39
N VAL A 171 -5.22 20.32 -0.30
CA VAL A 171 -4.65 20.90 0.90
C VAL A 171 -5.18 22.32 1.08
N THR A 172 -5.90 22.55 2.18
CA THR A 172 -6.34 23.89 2.61
C THR A 172 -5.39 24.50 3.63
N THR A 173 -4.74 23.65 4.47
CA THR A 173 -3.83 24.10 5.54
C THR A 173 -2.56 23.22 5.53
N PRO A 174 -1.47 23.63 4.81
CA PRO A 174 -0.30 22.78 4.57
C PRO A 174 0.44 22.30 5.83
N GLU A 175 0.44 23.12 6.91
CA GLU A 175 1.32 22.93 8.07
C GLU A 175 0.86 21.79 9.00
N ILE A 176 -0.37 21.31 8.87
CA ILE A 176 -0.96 20.34 9.80
C ILE A 176 -1.12 18.92 9.21
N GLY A 177 -0.44 18.65 8.07
CA GLY A 177 -0.40 17.34 7.42
C GLY A 177 -1.78 16.86 6.97
N THR A 178 -2.13 15.61 7.24
CA THR A 178 -3.42 15.03 6.79
C THR A 178 -4.66 15.73 7.34
N LYS A 179 -4.54 16.48 8.44
CA LYS A 179 -5.62 17.30 8.99
C LYS A 179 -5.85 18.59 8.20
N GLY A 180 -4.93 18.97 7.32
CA GLY A 180 -5.05 20.10 6.43
C GLY A 180 -5.64 19.76 5.06
N ILE A 181 -6.06 18.52 4.83
CA ILE A 181 -6.69 18.09 3.58
C ILE A 181 -8.20 18.21 3.70
N SER A 182 -8.83 18.86 2.72
CA SER A 182 -10.28 19.04 2.62
C SER A 182 -10.82 18.33 1.36
N ALA A 183 -12.12 18.04 1.34
CA ALA A 183 -12.79 17.42 0.23
C ALA A 183 -13.76 18.41 -0.45
N PHE A 184 -13.83 18.36 -1.77
CA PHE A 184 -14.64 19.27 -2.58
C PHE A 184 -15.47 18.51 -3.61
N ILE A 185 -16.67 19.00 -3.89
CA ILE A 185 -17.50 18.55 -5.01
C ILE A 185 -17.22 19.49 -6.19
N VAL A 186 -16.62 18.97 -7.27
CA VAL A 186 -16.28 19.73 -8.47
C VAL A 186 -17.11 19.27 -9.65
N GLU A 187 -17.69 20.19 -10.40
CA GLU A 187 -18.51 19.89 -11.57
C GLU A 187 -17.71 20.01 -12.87
N LYS A 188 -17.95 19.10 -13.80
CA LYS A 188 -17.41 19.21 -15.17
C LYS A 188 -17.86 20.50 -15.82
N GLY A 189 -16.95 21.12 -16.58
CA GLY A 189 -17.24 22.36 -17.31
C GLY A 189 -16.93 23.64 -16.54
N TRP A 190 -16.49 23.58 -15.29
CA TRP A 190 -16.02 24.78 -14.60
C TRP A 190 -14.73 25.31 -15.23
N GLU A 191 -14.63 26.64 -15.30
CA GLU A 191 -13.43 27.33 -15.83
C GLU A 191 -12.17 26.89 -15.08
N GLY A 192 -11.13 26.52 -15.83
CA GLY A 192 -9.86 26.05 -15.27
C GLY A 192 -9.83 24.58 -14.88
N PHE A 193 -10.96 23.86 -14.90
CA PHE A 193 -11.01 22.42 -14.66
C PHE A 193 -10.98 21.66 -15.99
N THR A 194 -9.99 20.81 -16.17
CA THR A 194 -9.83 20.00 -17.38
C THR A 194 -9.67 18.53 -17.02
N PRO A 195 -10.71 17.71 -17.18
CA PRO A 195 -10.56 16.24 -17.24
C PRO A 195 -9.81 15.88 -18.52
N GLY A 196 -8.69 15.16 -18.37
CA GLY A 196 -7.85 14.77 -19.51
C GLY A 196 -8.31 13.47 -20.17
N GLU A 197 -7.70 13.16 -21.31
CA GLU A 197 -7.99 11.96 -22.08
C GLU A 197 -7.73 10.67 -21.30
N HIS A 198 -8.46 9.61 -21.61
CA HIS A 198 -8.28 8.33 -20.97
C HIS A 198 -6.99 7.63 -21.41
N TYR A 199 -6.37 6.92 -20.47
CA TYR A 199 -5.15 6.16 -20.70
C TYR A 199 -5.41 4.89 -21.52
N ASP A 200 -4.45 4.51 -22.37
CA ASP A 200 -4.39 3.17 -22.94
C ASP A 200 -3.86 2.18 -21.89
N LYS A 201 -4.72 1.29 -21.41
CA LYS A 201 -4.46 0.41 -20.28
C LYS A 201 -4.27 -1.03 -20.70
N MET A 202 -3.62 -1.82 -19.85
CA MET A 202 -3.47 -3.27 -20.01
C MET A 202 -4.82 -3.99 -19.99
N GLY A 203 -5.72 -3.62 -19.08
CA GLY A 203 -7.03 -4.24 -18.85
C GLY A 203 -8.08 -3.22 -18.44
N ILE A 204 -9.31 -3.70 -18.18
CA ILE A 204 -10.50 -2.86 -17.93
C ILE A 204 -10.64 -1.72 -18.94
N ARG A 205 -10.41 -2.06 -20.21
CA ARG A 205 -10.28 -1.07 -21.29
C ARG A 205 -11.60 -0.40 -21.64
N SER A 206 -12.73 -1.07 -21.37
CA SER A 206 -14.09 -0.50 -21.47
C SER A 206 -14.37 0.60 -20.43
N SER A 207 -13.58 0.70 -19.34
CA SER A 207 -13.66 1.79 -18.37
C SER A 207 -12.71 2.92 -18.73
N SER A 208 -13.18 4.16 -18.73
CA SER A 208 -12.28 5.32 -18.89
C SER A 208 -11.53 5.63 -17.58
N THR A 209 -10.26 6.02 -17.71
CA THR A 209 -9.41 6.40 -16.58
C THR A 209 -8.43 7.46 -17.05
N GLY A 210 -8.46 8.65 -16.48
CA GLY A 210 -7.63 9.77 -16.98
C GLY A 210 -7.13 10.68 -15.87
N PRO A 211 -6.31 11.70 -16.21
CA PRO A 211 -5.86 12.72 -15.29
C PRO A 211 -6.90 13.83 -15.12
N LEU A 212 -6.78 14.58 -14.03
CA LEU A 212 -7.50 15.86 -13.80
C LEU A 212 -6.48 16.98 -13.65
N THR A 213 -6.75 18.13 -14.26
CA THR A 213 -5.94 19.33 -14.13
C THR A 213 -6.79 20.49 -13.60
N PHE A 214 -6.29 21.14 -12.57
CA PHE A 214 -6.91 22.30 -11.93
C PHE A 214 -5.99 23.52 -12.08
N ASN A 215 -6.46 24.55 -12.79
CA ASN A 215 -5.75 25.80 -12.99
C ASN A 215 -6.64 26.96 -12.56
N ASN A 216 -6.47 27.42 -11.32
CA ASN A 216 -7.24 28.49 -10.72
C ASN A 216 -8.77 28.25 -10.75
N VAL A 217 -9.19 27.01 -10.50
CA VAL A 217 -10.62 26.67 -10.46
C VAL A 217 -11.27 27.31 -9.24
N LYS A 218 -12.32 28.08 -9.46
CA LYS A 218 -13.13 28.68 -8.38
C LYS A 218 -14.17 27.68 -7.91
N VAL A 219 -13.95 27.10 -6.73
CA VAL A 219 -14.88 26.16 -6.11
C VAL A 219 -15.70 26.92 -5.06
N PRO A 220 -17.03 27.07 -5.24
CA PRO A 220 -17.89 27.75 -4.27
C PRO A 220 -17.79 27.17 -2.87
N LYS A 221 -18.01 27.97 -1.82
CA LYS A 221 -17.95 27.51 -0.42
C LYS A 221 -18.92 26.37 -0.12
N GLU A 222 -20.11 26.43 -0.72
CA GLU A 222 -21.13 25.39 -0.58
C GLU A 222 -20.73 24.05 -1.19
N ASN A 223 -19.62 23.99 -1.95
CA ASN A 223 -19.08 22.76 -2.52
C ASN A 223 -17.99 22.12 -1.65
N LEU A 224 -17.66 22.71 -0.50
CA LEU A 224 -16.87 22.02 0.52
C LEU A 224 -17.68 20.83 1.06
N LEU A 225 -17.14 19.62 0.99
CA LEU A 225 -17.78 18.41 1.46
C LEU A 225 -17.34 18.10 2.90
N GLY A 226 -18.28 18.07 3.82
CA GLY A 226 -18.01 18.00 5.26
C GLY A 226 -17.43 19.32 5.77
N GLU A 227 -16.46 19.25 6.69
CA GLU A 227 -15.76 20.40 7.26
C GLU A 227 -14.34 20.52 6.70
N GLU A 228 -13.79 21.74 6.74
CA GLU A 228 -12.38 21.96 6.38
C GLU A 228 -11.45 21.09 7.26
N GLY A 229 -10.46 20.46 6.63
CA GLY A 229 -9.54 19.55 7.30
C GLY A 229 -10.05 18.11 7.52
N GLN A 230 -11.28 17.80 7.15
CA GLN A 230 -11.82 16.43 7.23
C GLN A 230 -11.60 15.57 5.98
N GLY A 231 -11.01 16.13 4.93
CA GLY A 231 -10.86 15.44 3.63
C GLY A 231 -10.18 14.08 3.74
N PHE A 232 -9.08 13.98 4.48
CA PHE A 232 -8.39 12.70 4.65
C PHE A 232 -9.26 11.64 5.36
N LYS A 233 -10.05 12.05 6.36
CA LYS A 233 -11.00 11.16 7.04
C LYS A 233 -12.09 10.68 6.08
N ILE A 234 -12.63 11.60 5.25
CA ILE A 234 -13.62 11.29 4.22
C ILE A 234 -13.04 10.31 3.20
N ALA A 235 -11.81 10.55 2.73
CA ALA A 235 -11.13 9.66 1.79
C ALA A 235 -10.97 8.24 2.35
N MET A 236 -10.49 8.08 3.58
CA MET A 236 -10.28 6.77 4.20
C MET A 236 -11.60 6.02 4.41
N ALA A 237 -12.65 6.70 4.88
CA ALA A 237 -13.98 6.11 5.05
C ALA A 237 -14.58 5.66 3.70
N THR A 238 -14.34 6.42 2.64
CA THR A 238 -14.77 6.10 1.28
C THR A 238 -14.06 4.86 0.75
N LEU A 239 -12.74 4.80 0.89
CA LEU A 239 -11.93 3.67 0.45
C LEU A 239 -12.28 2.37 1.18
N ASP A 240 -12.64 2.42 2.48
CA ASP A 240 -13.09 1.23 3.18
C ASP A 240 -14.32 0.60 2.51
N GLY A 241 -15.27 1.43 2.03
CA GLY A 241 -16.42 0.97 1.27
C GLY A 241 -16.09 0.53 -0.16
N GLY A 242 -15.18 1.23 -0.81
CA GLY A 242 -14.73 0.95 -2.17
C GLY A 242 -14.05 -0.41 -2.30
N ARG A 243 -13.34 -0.87 -1.25
CA ARG A 243 -12.71 -2.20 -1.22
C ARG A 243 -13.70 -3.35 -1.39
N ILE A 244 -14.94 -3.21 -0.89
CA ILE A 244 -16.02 -4.18 -1.14
C ILE A 244 -16.37 -4.23 -2.63
N GLY A 245 -16.45 -3.08 -3.29
CA GLY A 245 -16.68 -3.00 -4.74
C GLY A 245 -15.57 -3.66 -5.56
N ILE A 246 -14.30 -3.42 -5.20
CA ILE A 246 -13.17 -4.04 -5.91
C ILE A 246 -13.07 -5.54 -5.63
N ALA A 247 -13.39 -5.99 -4.42
CA ALA A 247 -13.50 -7.43 -4.13
C ALA A 247 -14.61 -8.09 -4.96
N SER A 248 -15.74 -7.40 -5.15
CA SER A 248 -16.83 -7.86 -6.02
C SER A 248 -16.42 -7.90 -7.49
N GLN A 249 -15.70 -6.89 -7.96
CA GLN A 249 -15.17 -6.85 -9.33
C GLN A 249 -14.19 -8.00 -9.57
N ALA A 250 -13.21 -8.18 -8.69
CA ALA A 250 -12.24 -9.27 -8.79
C ALA A 250 -12.94 -10.65 -8.81
N LEU A 251 -13.92 -10.81 -7.92
CA LEU A 251 -14.74 -12.03 -7.84
C LEU A 251 -15.53 -12.27 -9.11
N GLY A 252 -16.13 -11.22 -9.69
CA GLY A 252 -16.87 -11.31 -10.95
C GLY A 252 -15.98 -11.73 -12.12
N ILE A 253 -14.85 -11.05 -12.33
CA ILE A 253 -13.87 -11.39 -13.37
C ILE A 253 -13.43 -12.86 -13.23
N ALA A 254 -13.10 -13.30 -12.02
CA ALA A 254 -12.70 -14.67 -11.75
C ALA A 254 -13.83 -15.67 -12.01
N GLN A 255 -15.08 -15.32 -11.66
CA GLN A 255 -16.25 -16.15 -11.90
C GLN A 255 -16.48 -16.36 -13.41
N GLY A 256 -16.38 -15.30 -14.22
CA GLY A 256 -16.51 -15.40 -15.68
C GLY A 256 -15.45 -16.30 -16.30
N ALA A 257 -14.18 -16.07 -15.93
CA ALA A 257 -13.07 -16.91 -16.40
C ALA A 257 -13.22 -18.39 -15.99
N TYR A 258 -13.71 -18.65 -14.76
CA TYR A 258 -14.00 -20.01 -14.28
C TYR A 258 -15.13 -20.67 -15.09
N GLU A 259 -16.24 -19.95 -15.33
CA GLU A 259 -17.38 -20.48 -16.09
C GLU A 259 -16.96 -20.85 -17.51
N ASP A 260 -16.17 -20.03 -18.17
CA ASP A 260 -15.64 -20.31 -19.51
C ASP A 260 -14.69 -21.52 -19.49
N ALA A 261 -13.78 -21.59 -18.52
CA ALA A 261 -12.86 -22.72 -18.40
C ALA A 261 -13.59 -24.04 -18.12
N LEU A 262 -14.63 -23.99 -17.28
CA LEU A 262 -15.47 -25.17 -16.97
C LEU A 262 -16.25 -25.65 -18.20
N ALA A 263 -16.83 -24.75 -18.98
CA ALA A 263 -17.51 -25.07 -20.24
C ALA A 263 -16.53 -25.68 -21.24
N TYR A 264 -15.40 -25.01 -21.47
CA TYR A 264 -14.38 -25.48 -22.38
C TYR A 264 -13.82 -26.85 -21.98
N ALA A 265 -13.60 -27.11 -20.70
CA ALA A 265 -13.09 -28.40 -20.23
C ALA A 265 -14.06 -29.56 -20.47
N LYS A 266 -15.37 -29.30 -20.54
CA LYS A 266 -16.40 -30.29 -20.86
C LYS A 266 -16.55 -30.54 -22.37
N GLU A 267 -16.25 -29.56 -23.19
CA GLU A 267 -16.48 -29.61 -24.63
C GLU A 267 -15.21 -29.95 -25.45
N ARG A 268 -14.05 -29.45 -25.02
CA ARG A 268 -12.78 -29.66 -25.71
C ARG A 268 -12.33 -31.10 -25.61
N VAL A 269 -12.22 -31.78 -26.78
CA VAL A 269 -11.75 -33.16 -26.84
C VAL A 269 -10.28 -33.23 -27.25
N GLN A 270 -9.48 -33.96 -26.50
CA GLN A 270 -8.12 -34.39 -26.81
C GLN A 270 -7.91 -35.83 -26.34
N PHE A 271 -7.13 -36.63 -27.08
CA PHE A 271 -6.95 -38.06 -26.82
C PHE A 271 -8.30 -38.81 -26.68
N ASP A 272 -9.25 -38.48 -27.56
CA ASP A 272 -10.60 -39.03 -27.64
C ASP A 272 -11.51 -38.81 -26.43
N ASN A 273 -11.13 -37.91 -25.51
CA ASN A 273 -11.92 -37.60 -24.34
C ASN A 273 -12.01 -36.08 -24.11
N PRO A 274 -13.07 -35.58 -23.47
CA PRO A 274 -13.10 -34.22 -22.94
C PRO A 274 -11.92 -33.98 -22.00
N ILE A 275 -11.24 -32.83 -22.11
CA ILE A 275 -10.04 -32.57 -21.32
C ILE A 275 -10.32 -32.53 -19.81
N GLY A 276 -11.56 -32.27 -19.41
CA GLY A 276 -12.00 -32.24 -18.01
C GLY A 276 -11.87 -33.59 -17.28
N VAL A 277 -11.73 -34.74 -17.98
CA VAL A 277 -11.49 -36.03 -17.35
C VAL A 277 -10.09 -36.18 -16.78
N ASN A 278 -9.16 -35.32 -17.23
CA ASN A 278 -7.78 -35.33 -16.73
C ASN A 278 -7.71 -34.71 -15.33
N GLN A 279 -7.10 -35.41 -14.38
CA GLN A 279 -6.98 -34.92 -12.99
C GLN A 279 -6.32 -33.56 -12.90
N GLY A 280 -5.27 -33.27 -13.72
CA GLY A 280 -4.63 -31.95 -13.75
C GLY A 280 -5.56 -30.81 -14.13
N ILE A 281 -6.63 -31.05 -14.89
CA ILE A 281 -7.67 -30.07 -15.24
C ILE A 281 -8.75 -30.03 -14.16
N SER A 282 -9.26 -31.19 -13.73
CA SER A 282 -10.33 -31.25 -12.72
C SER A 282 -9.89 -30.71 -11.35
N PHE A 283 -8.61 -30.88 -10.96
CA PHE A 283 -8.06 -30.31 -9.72
C PHE A 283 -7.98 -28.78 -9.82
N LYS A 284 -7.51 -28.22 -10.93
CA LYS A 284 -7.53 -26.78 -11.15
C LYS A 284 -8.95 -26.20 -11.00
N LEU A 285 -9.94 -26.81 -11.63
CA LEU A 285 -11.33 -26.37 -11.53
C LEU A 285 -11.88 -26.46 -10.09
N ALA A 286 -11.49 -27.49 -9.32
CA ALA A 286 -11.86 -27.62 -7.92
C ALA A 286 -11.23 -26.51 -7.04
N ASP A 287 -9.94 -26.21 -7.27
CA ASP A 287 -9.23 -25.13 -6.58
C ASP A 287 -9.84 -23.76 -6.92
N MET A 288 -10.13 -23.50 -8.21
CA MET A 288 -10.78 -22.27 -8.66
C MET A 288 -12.15 -22.09 -7.98
N ALA A 289 -12.99 -23.15 -7.96
CA ALA A 289 -14.31 -23.10 -7.32
C ALA A 289 -14.22 -22.84 -5.81
N THR A 290 -13.23 -23.45 -5.14
CA THR A 290 -12.97 -23.24 -3.71
C THR A 290 -12.57 -21.81 -3.41
N LYS A 291 -11.63 -21.25 -4.18
CA LYS A 291 -11.17 -19.85 -4.04
C LYS A 291 -12.31 -18.87 -4.29
N LEU A 292 -13.13 -19.07 -5.32
CA LEU A 292 -14.33 -18.26 -5.59
C LEU A 292 -15.28 -18.24 -4.41
N LYS A 293 -15.59 -19.41 -3.85
CA LYS A 293 -16.48 -19.51 -2.69
C LYS A 293 -15.90 -18.77 -1.48
N ALA A 294 -14.63 -18.96 -1.17
CA ALA A 294 -13.96 -18.28 -0.07
C ALA A 294 -13.96 -16.75 -0.24
N ALA A 295 -13.61 -16.25 -1.45
CA ALA A 295 -13.61 -14.83 -1.77
C ALA A 295 -15.01 -14.22 -1.60
N ARG A 296 -16.05 -14.90 -2.10
CA ARG A 296 -17.44 -14.43 -1.99
C ARG A 296 -17.89 -14.34 -0.54
N MET A 297 -17.56 -15.34 0.29
CA MET A 297 -17.91 -15.32 1.71
C MET A 297 -17.24 -14.17 2.46
N LEU A 298 -15.94 -13.91 2.20
CA LEU A 298 -15.24 -12.79 2.80
C LEU A 298 -15.84 -11.45 2.39
N ASN A 299 -16.16 -11.28 1.10
CA ASN A 299 -16.67 -10.03 0.58
C ASN A 299 -18.10 -9.74 1.07
N TYR A 300 -18.97 -10.72 1.01
CA TYR A 300 -20.35 -10.53 1.46
C TYR A 300 -20.47 -10.38 2.97
N SER A 301 -19.58 -11.02 3.73
CA SER A 301 -19.48 -10.77 5.18
C SER A 301 -19.07 -9.31 5.46
N ALA A 302 -18.12 -8.75 4.72
CA ALA A 302 -17.73 -7.34 4.86
C ALA A 302 -18.87 -6.39 4.46
N ALA A 303 -19.62 -6.74 3.41
CA ALA A 303 -20.81 -6.00 2.97
C ALA A 303 -21.91 -5.99 4.03
N GLU A 304 -22.22 -7.15 4.63
CA GLU A 304 -23.18 -7.29 5.72
C GLU A 304 -22.75 -6.49 6.97
N MET A 305 -21.46 -6.50 7.31
CA MET A 305 -20.95 -5.69 8.41
C MET A 305 -21.14 -4.19 8.15
N LYS A 306 -20.91 -3.73 6.91
CA LYS A 306 -21.14 -2.33 6.51
C LYS A 306 -22.61 -1.97 6.61
N GLU A 307 -23.50 -2.82 6.11
CA GLU A 307 -24.96 -2.63 6.18
C GLU A 307 -25.43 -2.47 7.63
N ASN A 308 -24.92 -3.30 8.53
CA ASN A 308 -25.24 -3.28 9.95
C ASN A 308 -24.45 -2.23 10.75
N HIS A 309 -23.79 -1.25 10.09
CA HIS A 309 -23.01 -0.19 10.72
C HIS A 309 -21.89 -0.67 11.67
N LEU A 310 -21.38 -1.90 11.47
CA LEU A 310 -20.26 -2.45 12.23
C LEU A 310 -18.93 -1.95 11.69
N ARG A 311 -17.85 -2.13 12.46
CA ARG A 311 -16.48 -1.82 11.97
C ARG A 311 -16.05 -2.87 10.96
N TYR A 312 -16.04 -2.53 9.70
CA TYR A 312 -15.78 -3.44 8.58
C TYR A 312 -14.44 -3.19 7.84
N GLY A 313 -13.72 -2.10 8.12
CA GLY A 313 -12.52 -1.71 7.34
C GLY A 313 -11.44 -2.79 7.26
N LYS A 314 -11.23 -3.58 8.35
CA LYS A 314 -10.32 -4.74 8.35
C LYS A 314 -10.84 -5.85 7.41
N ASP A 315 -12.11 -6.17 7.52
CA ASP A 315 -12.74 -7.28 6.80
C ASP A 315 -12.87 -6.94 5.31
N ALA A 316 -13.16 -5.69 4.96
CA ALA A 316 -13.12 -5.18 3.58
C ALA A 316 -11.69 -5.26 2.98
N ALA A 317 -10.65 -4.94 3.77
CA ALA A 317 -9.27 -5.09 3.33
C ALA A 317 -8.89 -6.56 3.12
N MET A 318 -9.33 -7.48 4.00
CA MET A 318 -9.15 -8.93 3.84
C MET A 318 -9.87 -9.45 2.59
N ALA A 319 -11.12 -9.04 2.39
CA ALA A 319 -11.92 -9.43 1.23
C ALA A 319 -11.26 -8.99 -0.07
N LYS A 320 -10.86 -7.71 -0.17
CA LYS A 320 -10.19 -7.16 -1.36
C LYS A 320 -8.87 -7.87 -1.65
N MET A 321 -8.03 -8.04 -0.66
CA MET A 321 -6.74 -8.71 -0.80
C MET A 321 -6.91 -10.15 -1.30
N TYR A 322 -7.76 -10.92 -0.64
CA TYR A 322 -7.96 -12.32 -0.98
C TYR A 322 -8.63 -12.48 -2.35
N ALA A 323 -9.71 -11.73 -2.62
CA ALA A 323 -10.44 -11.82 -3.89
C ALA A 323 -9.56 -11.46 -5.08
N SER A 324 -8.74 -10.41 -4.98
CA SER A 324 -7.86 -9.97 -6.07
C SER A 324 -6.67 -10.91 -6.30
N ASP A 325 -6.05 -11.49 -5.24
CA ASP A 325 -5.02 -12.51 -5.37
C ASP A 325 -5.60 -13.78 -6.00
N ALA A 326 -6.76 -14.24 -5.52
CA ALA A 326 -7.48 -15.39 -6.06
C ALA A 326 -7.92 -15.19 -7.54
N ALA A 327 -8.35 -13.97 -7.90
CA ALA A 327 -8.75 -13.66 -9.27
C ALA A 327 -7.61 -13.83 -10.26
N LEU A 328 -6.41 -13.36 -9.92
CA LEU A 328 -5.22 -13.56 -10.78
C LEU A 328 -4.89 -15.04 -10.96
N GLU A 329 -4.93 -15.82 -9.87
CA GLU A 329 -4.67 -17.26 -9.94
C GLU A 329 -5.73 -17.99 -10.77
N ILE A 330 -7.01 -17.67 -10.57
CA ILE A 330 -8.13 -18.27 -11.32
C ILE A 330 -8.06 -17.91 -12.80
N CYS A 331 -7.85 -16.64 -13.14
CA CYS A 331 -7.74 -16.21 -14.55
C CYS A 331 -6.52 -16.84 -15.23
N ASN A 332 -5.39 -16.98 -14.51
CA ASN A 332 -4.21 -17.69 -15.02
C ASN A 332 -4.52 -19.17 -15.30
N ASP A 333 -5.20 -19.86 -14.40
CA ASP A 333 -5.55 -21.26 -14.56
C ASP A 333 -6.62 -21.46 -15.66
N ALA A 334 -7.59 -20.54 -15.78
CA ALA A 334 -8.57 -20.54 -16.85
C ALA A 334 -7.89 -20.40 -18.22
N LEU A 335 -7.01 -19.43 -18.39
CA LEU A 335 -6.22 -19.21 -19.60
C LEU A 335 -5.38 -20.46 -19.94
N GLN A 336 -4.75 -21.08 -18.91
CA GLN A 336 -3.96 -22.30 -19.08
C GLN A 336 -4.81 -23.49 -19.54
N ILE A 337 -6.07 -23.62 -19.07
CA ILE A 337 -7.01 -24.68 -19.49
C ILE A 337 -7.37 -24.52 -20.97
N PHE A 338 -7.54 -23.29 -21.46
CA PHE A 338 -7.77 -23.01 -22.87
C PHE A 338 -6.54 -23.28 -23.76
N GLY A 339 -5.34 -23.33 -23.18
CA GLY A 339 -4.11 -23.54 -23.92
C GLY A 339 -3.85 -22.44 -24.95
N GLY A 340 -3.38 -22.80 -26.15
CA GLY A 340 -3.08 -21.84 -27.21
C GLY A 340 -4.28 -20.97 -27.63
N SER A 341 -5.50 -21.50 -27.57
CA SER A 341 -6.71 -20.71 -27.84
C SER A 341 -6.91 -19.56 -26.87
N GLY A 342 -6.65 -19.79 -25.56
CA GLY A 342 -6.79 -18.76 -24.53
C GLY A 342 -5.77 -17.63 -24.65
N PHE A 343 -4.67 -17.83 -25.35
CA PHE A 343 -3.61 -16.83 -25.55
C PHE A 343 -3.89 -15.85 -26.69
N LEU A 344 -4.98 -16.06 -27.44
CA LEU A 344 -5.35 -15.20 -28.55
C LEU A 344 -6.22 -14.04 -28.08
N LYS A 345 -5.94 -12.83 -28.58
CA LYS A 345 -6.84 -11.68 -28.38
C LYS A 345 -8.23 -11.98 -28.96
N GLY A 346 -9.26 -11.47 -28.29
CA GLY A 346 -10.64 -11.76 -28.66
C GLY A 346 -11.22 -12.99 -27.94
N MET A 347 -10.48 -13.53 -26.96
CA MET A 347 -10.99 -14.53 -26.02
C MET A 347 -11.27 -13.89 -24.67
N HIS A 348 -12.43 -14.16 -24.08
CA HIS A 348 -12.81 -13.56 -22.79
C HIS A 348 -11.83 -13.94 -21.65
N VAL A 349 -11.28 -15.17 -21.65
CA VAL A 349 -10.28 -15.57 -20.64
C VAL A 349 -8.97 -14.77 -20.74
N GLU A 350 -8.59 -14.30 -21.94
CA GLU A 350 -7.43 -13.42 -22.17
C GLU A 350 -7.72 -12.02 -21.63
N GLN A 351 -8.90 -11.47 -21.93
CA GLN A 351 -9.38 -10.20 -21.37
C GLN A 351 -9.44 -10.26 -19.84
N ALA A 352 -10.07 -11.29 -19.29
CA ALA A 352 -10.21 -11.49 -17.84
C ALA A 352 -8.84 -11.54 -17.11
N TYR A 353 -7.83 -12.18 -17.73
CA TYR A 353 -6.47 -12.23 -17.18
C TYR A 353 -5.84 -10.82 -17.09
N ARG A 354 -6.02 -9.98 -18.12
CA ARG A 354 -5.54 -8.60 -18.12
C ARG A 354 -6.31 -7.73 -17.12
N ASP A 355 -7.63 -7.88 -17.08
CA ASP A 355 -8.53 -7.13 -16.21
C ASP A 355 -8.30 -7.43 -14.73
N ALA A 356 -8.05 -8.70 -14.38
CA ALA A 356 -7.81 -9.10 -13.00
C ALA A 356 -6.59 -8.39 -12.38
N LYS A 357 -5.57 -8.04 -13.19
CA LYS A 357 -4.32 -7.48 -12.67
C LYS A 357 -4.51 -6.19 -11.89
N ILE A 358 -5.35 -5.28 -12.34
CA ILE A 358 -5.54 -3.99 -11.70
C ILE A 358 -6.15 -4.12 -10.29
N THR A 359 -6.93 -5.17 -10.05
CA THR A 359 -7.61 -5.38 -8.75
C THR A 359 -6.66 -5.56 -7.57
N THR A 360 -5.40 -5.95 -7.81
CA THR A 360 -4.35 -6.02 -6.80
C THR A 360 -3.65 -4.69 -6.53
N ILE A 361 -3.90 -3.66 -7.37
CA ILE A 361 -3.15 -2.40 -7.38
C ILE A 361 -3.99 -1.25 -6.82
N TYR A 362 -5.15 -0.98 -7.39
CA TYR A 362 -5.94 0.20 -7.02
C TYR A 362 -6.80 -0.01 -5.77
N GLU A 363 -7.43 1.07 -5.27
CA GLU A 363 -8.13 1.10 -3.97
C GLU A 363 -7.24 0.66 -2.79
N GLY A 364 -5.93 0.91 -2.96
CA GLY A 364 -4.86 0.44 -2.11
C GLY A 364 -4.29 -0.90 -2.59
N THR A 365 -2.96 -0.94 -2.79
CA THR A 365 -2.29 -2.17 -3.22
C THR A 365 -2.48 -3.29 -2.19
N ASN A 366 -2.29 -4.55 -2.59
CA ASN A 366 -2.41 -5.66 -1.64
C ASN A 366 -1.35 -5.60 -0.52
N GLU A 367 -0.23 -4.89 -0.73
CA GLU A 367 0.72 -4.52 0.32
C GLU A 367 0.09 -3.55 1.33
N ILE A 368 -0.63 -2.53 0.84
CA ILE A 368 -1.38 -1.60 1.71
C ILE A 368 -2.51 -2.32 2.44
N MET A 369 -3.20 -3.26 1.81
CA MET A 369 -4.20 -4.10 2.51
C MET A 369 -3.56 -4.85 3.69
N ARG A 370 -2.35 -5.42 3.50
CA ARG A 370 -1.60 -6.07 4.58
C ARG A 370 -1.22 -5.09 5.71
N VAL A 371 -0.86 -3.85 5.37
CA VAL A 371 -0.61 -2.79 6.37
C VAL A 371 -1.90 -2.48 7.15
N VAL A 372 -3.03 -2.30 6.46
CA VAL A 372 -4.33 -2.03 7.09
C VAL A 372 -4.71 -3.19 8.02
N ILE A 373 -4.74 -4.42 7.52
CA ILE A 373 -5.08 -5.62 8.31
C ILE A 373 -4.14 -5.74 9.52
N GLY A 374 -2.83 -5.60 9.30
CA GLY A 374 -1.82 -5.67 10.34
C GLY A 374 -2.05 -4.64 11.45
N SER A 375 -2.43 -3.41 11.09
CA SER A 375 -2.72 -2.35 12.06
C SER A 375 -3.93 -2.66 12.95
N TYR A 376 -4.95 -3.33 12.41
CA TYR A 376 -6.11 -3.77 13.18
C TYR A 376 -5.79 -4.95 14.10
N ILE A 377 -4.98 -5.91 13.63
CA ILE A 377 -4.62 -7.12 14.40
C ILE A 377 -3.67 -6.75 15.55
N LEU A 378 -2.66 -5.95 15.26
CA LEU A 378 -1.65 -5.56 16.22
C LEU A 378 -2.14 -4.45 17.17
N GLY A 379 -3.17 -3.70 16.77
CA GLY A 379 -3.63 -2.53 17.49
C GLY A 379 -2.55 -1.44 17.52
N LYS A 380 -2.71 -0.47 18.41
CA LYS A 380 -1.62 0.45 18.74
C LYS A 380 -0.62 -0.32 19.60
N ILE A 381 0.30 -1.03 18.96
CA ILE A 381 1.54 -1.41 19.63
C ILE A 381 2.13 -0.06 20.03
N GLY A 382 2.09 0.27 21.33
CA GLY A 382 2.73 1.48 21.82
C GLY A 382 4.14 1.48 21.26
N LYS A 383 4.50 2.51 20.50
CA LYS A 383 5.90 2.91 20.49
C LYS A 383 6.21 2.94 21.97
N THR A 384 7.09 2.05 22.44
CA THR A 384 7.58 2.09 23.81
C THR A 384 8.06 3.52 23.99
N HIS A 385 7.19 4.34 24.59
CA HIS A 385 7.59 5.62 25.07
C HIS A 385 8.49 5.30 26.24
N HIS A 386 9.79 5.25 26.01
CA HIS A 386 10.67 5.71 27.06
C HIS A 386 10.21 7.14 27.32
N GLU A 387 9.51 7.33 28.45
CA GLU A 387 9.31 8.62 29.05
C GLU A 387 10.68 9.17 29.47
N GLY A 388 11.37 9.72 28.50
CA GLY A 388 12.62 10.41 28.57
C GLY A 388 12.60 11.44 27.46
N SER A 389 12.11 12.63 27.77
CA SER A 389 12.26 13.88 26.99
C SER A 389 11.96 13.76 25.48
N ARG A 390 10.68 13.84 25.09
CA ARG A 390 10.33 14.50 23.84
C ARG A 390 10.64 15.99 23.98
N ARG A 391 11.87 16.40 23.66
CA ARG A 391 12.05 17.70 23.06
C ARG A 391 11.41 17.59 21.68
N GLU A 392 10.37 18.39 21.40
CA GLU A 392 9.84 18.59 20.06
C GLU A 392 11.02 18.91 19.15
N ILE A 393 11.38 17.97 18.27
CA ILE A 393 12.26 18.25 17.17
C ILE A 393 11.39 19.05 16.20
N LYS A 394 11.42 20.39 16.30
CA LYS A 394 10.92 21.27 15.27
C LYS A 394 11.63 20.85 13.99
N LYS A 395 10.89 20.29 13.02
CA LYS A 395 11.41 20.14 11.65
C LYS A 395 11.78 21.55 11.19
N PRO A 396 13.04 21.84 10.91
CA PRO A 396 13.36 23.13 10.31
C PRO A 396 12.68 23.19 8.94
N ALA A 397 12.18 24.37 8.60
CA ALA A 397 11.60 24.64 7.28
C ALA A 397 12.58 24.21 6.17
N PRO A 398 12.12 23.68 5.03
CA PRO A 398 12.98 23.34 3.92
C PRO A 398 13.74 24.61 3.50
N ILE A 399 15.06 24.56 3.57
CA ILE A 399 15.89 25.69 3.16
C ILE A 399 15.94 25.67 1.63
N THR A 400 15.05 26.41 1.01
CA THR A 400 15.10 26.76 -0.42
C THR A 400 16.09 27.92 -0.59
N GLY A 401 17.38 27.61 -0.75
CA GLY A 401 18.41 28.64 -0.98
C GLY A 401 19.82 28.08 -0.90
N ILE A 402 20.78 28.78 -1.50
CA ILE A 402 22.21 28.51 -1.36
C ILE A 402 22.54 28.61 0.14
N ARG A 403 23.04 27.51 0.75
CA ARG A 403 23.51 27.52 2.14
C ARG A 403 24.70 28.47 2.25
N LYS A 404 24.61 29.50 3.06
CA LYS A 404 25.71 30.40 3.39
C LYS A 404 26.33 29.97 4.72
N GLY A 405 27.15 28.88 4.66
CA GLY A 405 27.74 28.31 5.85
C GLY A 405 28.99 29.07 6.34
N ILE A 406 29.35 28.80 7.59
CA ILE A 406 30.60 29.26 8.19
C ILE A 406 31.70 28.29 7.80
N ILE A 407 32.70 28.77 7.03
CA ILE A 407 33.83 27.95 6.57
C ILE A 407 35.10 28.39 7.30
N PHE A 408 35.62 27.49 8.14
CA PHE A 408 36.88 27.70 8.85
C PHE A 408 38.07 27.43 7.92
N ARG A 409 38.69 28.49 7.41
CA ARG A 409 39.82 28.43 6.46
C ARG A 409 41.15 28.67 7.13
N ASP A 410 41.19 29.64 8.06
CA ASP A 410 42.38 30.14 8.71
C ASP A 410 42.52 29.60 10.14
N GLY A 411 43.74 29.52 10.65
CA GLY A 411 44.05 28.94 11.95
C GLY A 411 44.55 27.50 11.89
N ASP A 412 45.06 27.00 13.02
CA ASP A 412 45.49 25.60 13.16
C ASP A 412 44.28 24.64 13.18
N ALA A 413 44.55 23.34 13.05
CA ALA A 413 43.51 22.32 13.02
C ALA A 413 42.69 22.26 14.32
N GLY A 414 43.35 22.45 15.48
CA GLY A 414 42.72 22.41 16.79
C GLY A 414 41.69 23.53 16.94
N ALA A 415 42.08 24.78 16.64
CA ALA A 415 41.18 25.95 16.74
C ALA A 415 39.95 25.83 15.81
N LYS A 416 40.14 25.31 14.58
CA LYS A 416 39.05 25.06 13.64
C LYS A 416 38.05 24.01 14.16
N VAL A 417 38.58 22.95 14.75
CA VAL A 417 37.76 21.85 15.29
C VAL A 417 37.02 22.28 16.53
N GLU A 418 37.66 23.03 17.44
CA GLU A 418 37.04 23.54 18.66
C GLU A 418 35.86 24.47 18.30
N ALA A 419 36.05 25.40 17.37
CA ALA A 419 35.01 26.31 16.90
C ALA A 419 33.83 25.55 16.25
N LEU A 420 34.11 24.50 15.45
CA LEU A 420 33.07 23.64 14.88
C LEU A 420 32.33 22.84 15.97
N ALA A 421 33.06 22.19 16.88
CA ALA A 421 32.50 21.38 17.96
C ALA A 421 31.59 22.22 18.87
N ASP A 422 32.02 23.44 19.24
CA ASP A 422 31.22 24.37 20.04
C ASP A 422 29.93 24.81 19.31
N ALA A 423 30.02 25.03 18.00
CA ALA A 423 28.85 25.35 17.20
C ALA A 423 27.85 24.14 17.18
N LEU A 424 28.35 22.94 16.98
CA LEU A 424 27.52 21.74 16.92
C LEU A 424 26.93 21.37 18.28
N LYS A 425 27.66 21.50 19.37
CA LYS A 425 27.18 21.20 20.73
C LYS A 425 26.03 22.09 21.20
N LYS A 426 25.83 23.26 20.58
CA LYS A 426 24.67 24.13 20.87
C LYS A 426 23.36 23.49 20.42
N ASP A 427 23.40 22.77 19.29
CA ASP A 427 22.21 22.22 18.63
C ASP A 427 22.08 20.71 18.79
N TYR A 428 23.17 20.00 19.11
CA TYR A 428 23.21 18.54 19.14
C TYR A 428 23.77 18.01 20.46
N ASP A 429 23.04 17.06 21.05
CA ASP A 429 23.52 16.23 22.15
C ASP A 429 24.23 14.99 21.59
N PHE A 430 25.54 14.91 21.77
CA PHE A 430 26.38 13.80 21.31
C PHE A 430 26.52 12.65 22.32
N SER A 431 25.85 12.71 23.47
CA SER A 431 25.81 11.62 24.44
C SER A 431 24.96 10.42 23.99
N VAL A 432 24.08 10.64 23.01
CA VAL A 432 23.18 9.61 22.47
C VAL A 432 23.89 8.82 21.38
N ALA A 433 24.08 7.51 21.59
CA ALA A 433 24.63 6.59 20.60
C ALA A 433 23.59 6.13 19.58
N ILE A 434 23.91 6.20 18.29
CA ILE A 434 23.14 5.58 17.20
C ILE A 434 24.01 4.43 16.66
N PRO A 435 23.46 3.22 16.46
CA PRO A 435 24.22 2.13 15.83
C PRO A 435 24.73 2.55 14.45
N ILE A 436 26.01 2.33 14.19
CA ILE A 436 26.68 2.75 12.95
C ILE A 436 26.11 2.08 11.69
N ASP A 437 25.42 0.97 11.84
CA ASP A 437 24.73 0.19 10.80
C ASP A 437 23.26 0.58 10.61
N THR A 438 22.77 1.60 11.32
CA THR A 438 21.40 2.13 11.12
C THR A 438 21.19 2.51 9.65
N PRO A 439 20.10 2.12 9.00
CA PRO A 439 19.78 2.52 7.62
C PRO A 439 19.81 4.04 7.45
N ILE A 440 20.45 4.54 6.39
CA ILE A 440 20.63 5.98 6.10
C ILE A 440 19.30 6.75 6.17
N THR A 441 18.26 6.18 5.60
CA THR A 441 16.90 6.79 5.54
C THR A 441 16.19 6.86 6.91
N LYS A 442 16.73 6.17 7.93
CA LYS A 442 16.17 6.15 9.30
C LYS A 442 17.10 6.80 10.32
N ALA A 443 18.32 7.11 9.92
CA ALA A 443 19.33 7.68 10.81
C ALA A 443 19.05 9.18 11.04
N ALA A 444 19.09 9.62 12.28
CA ALA A 444 19.02 11.05 12.61
C ALA A 444 20.33 11.77 12.24
N ARG A 445 21.45 11.07 12.27
CA ARG A 445 22.78 11.61 11.97
C ARG A 445 23.56 10.62 11.10
N VAL A 446 24.37 11.15 10.17
CA VAL A 446 25.21 10.34 9.27
C VAL A 446 26.60 10.96 9.17
N VAL A 447 27.62 10.14 9.31
CA VAL A 447 29.00 10.47 8.93
C VAL A 447 29.32 9.72 7.64
N SER A 448 29.71 10.46 6.61
CA SER A 448 29.84 9.92 5.25
C SER A 448 31.26 10.07 4.70
N ALA A 449 31.81 8.95 4.20
CA ALA A 449 33.12 8.88 3.59
C ALA A 449 33.11 9.25 2.11
N GLY A 450 33.95 10.18 1.71
CA GLY A 450 34.27 10.48 0.32
C GLY A 450 35.56 9.78 -0.16
N ARG A 451 35.85 9.94 -1.45
CA ARG A 451 37.08 9.42 -2.05
C ARG A 451 38.37 9.97 -1.41
N GLY A 452 38.28 11.11 -0.72
CA GLY A 452 39.41 11.69 0.04
C GLY A 452 39.86 10.84 1.24
N ILE A 453 39.11 9.79 1.64
CA ILE A 453 39.49 8.86 2.68
C ILE A 453 40.78 8.07 2.32
N GLY A 454 41.08 7.88 1.02
CA GLY A 454 42.22 7.15 0.53
C GLY A 454 42.07 5.64 0.68
N GLU A 455 42.88 5.02 1.54
CA GLU A 455 42.89 3.57 1.74
C GLU A 455 41.73 3.04 2.58
N ARG A 456 41.40 1.76 2.38
CA ARG A 456 40.29 1.09 3.12
C ARG A 456 40.52 1.09 4.64
N ALA A 457 41.75 0.97 5.10
CA ALA A 457 42.10 1.01 6.52
C ALA A 457 41.62 2.31 7.20
N ASN A 458 41.60 3.42 6.47
CA ASN A 458 41.19 4.72 6.99
C ASN A 458 39.67 4.81 7.26
N MET A 459 38.89 3.83 6.81
CA MET A 459 37.47 3.76 7.19
C MET A 459 37.25 3.67 8.71
N GLN A 460 38.26 3.18 9.46
CA GLN A 460 38.22 3.18 10.92
C GLN A 460 38.06 4.59 11.51
N LEU A 461 38.64 5.62 10.87
CA LEU A 461 38.40 7.03 11.31
C LEU A 461 36.96 7.44 11.17
N ILE A 462 36.32 7.02 10.09
CA ILE A 462 34.89 7.30 9.85
C ILE A 462 34.01 6.58 10.87
N GLU A 463 34.34 5.32 11.17
CA GLU A 463 33.63 4.53 12.18
C GLU A 463 33.76 5.15 13.58
N ARG A 464 34.97 5.56 13.97
CA ARG A 464 35.20 6.25 15.24
C ARG A 464 34.45 7.58 15.31
N LEU A 465 34.51 8.41 14.26
CA LEU A 465 33.76 9.66 14.20
C LEU A 465 32.24 9.41 14.23
N ALA A 466 31.75 8.35 13.57
CA ALA A 466 30.33 8.00 13.62
C ALA A 466 29.88 7.62 15.04
N ARG A 467 30.70 6.87 15.78
CA ARG A 467 30.46 6.57 17.20
C ARG A 467 30.49 7.85 18.05
N ALA A 468 31.51 8.70 17.88
CA ALA A 468 31.64 9.96 18.61
C ALA A 468 30.48 10.93 18.29
N ALA A 469 29.97 10.96 17.11
CA ALA A 469 28.85 11.80 16.70
C ALA A 469 27.47 11.16 17.00
N GLY A 470 27.41 9.90 17.45
CA GLY A 470 26.16 9.14 17.55
C GLY A 470 25.44 9.10 16.19
N ALA A 471 26.11 8.57 15.16
CA ALA A 471 25.68 8.64 13.78
C ALA A 471 25.83 7.30 13.05
N ALA A 472 25.05 7.07 12.01
CA ALA A 472 25.24 5.97 11.07
C ALA A 472 26.35 6.30 10.06
N ILE A 473 26.89 5.25 9.41
CA ILE A 473 27.90 5.40 8.37
C ILE A 473 27.23 5.47 7.00
N GLY A 474 27.60 6.51 6.23
CA GLY A 474 27.29 6.66 4.83
C GLY A 474 28.52 6.77 3.94
N SER A 475 28.33 6.85 2.64
CA SER A 475 29.44 7.04 1.69
C SER A 475 29.02 7.77 0.42
N SER A 476 30.01 8.29 -0.30
CA SER A 476 29.83 8.72 -1.69
C SER A 476 29.82 7.49 -2.62
N ARG A 477 29.22 7.65 -3.83
CA ARG A 477 29.15 6.59 -4.84
C ARG A 477 30.50 5.92 -5.13
N PRO A 478 31.62 6.64 -5.34
CA PRO A 478 32.92 5.99 -5.58
C PRO A 478 33.40 5.07 -4.44
N VAL A 479 33.10 5.40 -3.18
CA VAL A 479 33.51 4.61 -2.03
C VAL A 479 32.72 3.30 -1.92
N ALA A 480 31.42 3.31 -2.24
CA ALA A 480 30.59 2.11 -2.23
C ALA A 480 30.75 1.28 -3.51
N GLU A 481 30.66 1.91 -4.69
CA GLU A 481 30.56 1.22 -5.98
C GLU A 481 31.96 0.82 -6.53
N THR A 482 32.90 1.78 -6.54
CA THR A 482 34.21 1.58 -7.18
C THR A 482 35.21 0.95 -6.22
N LEU A 483 35.37 1.54 -5.02
CA LEU A 483 36.33 1.07 -4.01
C LEU A 483 35.80 -0.10 -3.18
N LYS A 484 34.48 -0.25 -3.11
CA LYS A 484 33.76 -1.31 -2.35
C LYS A 484 34.20 -1.37 -0.86
N TYR A 485 34.41 -0.19 -0.25
CA TYR A 485 34.78 -0.08 1.16
C TYR A 485 33.56 -0.29 2.09
N VAL A 486 32.36 0.05 1.60
CA VAL A 486 31.08 -0.17 2.28
C VAL A 486 30.06 -0.76 1.29
N PRO A 487 29.01 -1.43 1.77
CA PRO A 487 27.90 -1.92 0.94
C PRO A 487 27.19 -0.79 0.18
N MET A 488 26.51 -1.14 -0.92
CA MET A 488 25.80 -0.18 -1.78
C MET A 488 24.61 0.53 -1.09
N ASP A 489 24.02 -0.09 -0.07
CA ASP A 489 22.97 0.52 0.77
C ASP A 489 23.48 1.67 1.67
N ARG A 490 24.80 1.89 1.71
CA ARG A 490 25.47 3.02 2.38
C ARG A 490 25.76 4.19 1.44
N TYR A 491 25.50 4.04 0.15
CA TYR A 491 25.71 5.11 -0.81
C TYR A 491 24.62 6.17 -0.71
N VAL A 492 25.04 7.45 -0.52
CA VAL A 492 24.17 8.62 -0.46
C VAL A 492 24.28 9.42 -1.76
N GLY A 493 23.14 9.70 -2.40
CA GLY A 493 23.12 10.46 -3.65
C GLY A 493 21.82 10.35 -4.44
N MET A 494 21.77 10.94 -5.62
CA MET A 494 20.58 10.98 -6.47
C MET A 494 20.03 9.58 -6.82
N SER A 495 20.89 8.61 -7.10
CA SER A 495 20.56 7.20 -7.40
C SER A 495 20.84 6.26 -6.22
N GLY A 496 21.18 6.78 -5.05
CA GLY A 496 21.42 6.06 -3.81
C GLY A 496 20.40 6.42 -2.74
N GLN A 497 20.80 6.25 -1.48
CA GLN A 497 19.96 6.63 -0.35
C GLN A 497 19.84 8.15 -0.24
N LYS A 498 18.68 8.64 0.15
CA LYS A 498 18.47 10.06 0.49
C LYS A 498 18.50 10.20 2.01
N PHE A 499 19.24 11.19 2.48
CA PHE A 499 19.34 11.53 3.88
C PHE A 499 18.53 12.80 4.18
N THR A 500 17.57 12.68 5.07
CA THR A 500 16.65 13.74 5.50
C THR A 500 16.74 14.01 7.00
N GLY A 501 17.80 13.51 7.64
CA GLY A 501 18.00 13.64 9.08
C GLY A 501 18.62 14.96 9.51
N ASN A 502 19.01 15.05 10.80
CA ASN A 502 19.37 16.30 11.44
C ASN A 502 20.81 16.75 11.13
N LEU A 503 21.77 15.83 11.07
CA LEU A 503 23.19 16.16 10.89
C LEU A 503 23.86 15.23 9.90
N TYR A 504 24.48 15.80 8.88
CA TYR A 504 25.28 15.11 7.88
C TYR A 504 26.73 15.62 7.90
N ILE A 505 27.69 14.75 8.24
CA ILE A 505 29.11 15.08 8.25
C ILE A 505 29.78 14.45 7.04
N ALA A 506 30.21 15.25 6.09
CA ALA A 506 30.84 14.84 4.84
C ALA A 506 32.37 14.90 4.97
N CYS A 507 33.03 13.74 5.05
CA CYS A 507 34.48 13.63 5.18
C CYS A 507 35.14 13.30 3.83
N GLY A 508 35.92 14.21 3.26
CA GLY A 508 36.60 14.01 1.98
C GLY A 508 35.67 13.88 0.76
N ILE A 509 34.46 14.45 0.83
CA ILE A 509 33.48 14.48 -0.25
C ILE A 509 33.60 15.81 -1.01
N SER A 510 33.69 15.75 -2.34
CA SER A 510 33.85 16.93 -3.19
C SER A 510 32.56 17.78 -3.34
N GLY A 511 31.39 17.15 -3.20
CA GLY A 511 30.10 17.82 -3.40
C GLY A 511 29.64 17.85 -4.86
N ALA A 512 29.84 16.78 -5.60
CA ALA A 512 29.25 16.58 -6.92
C ALA A 512 27.72 16.71 -6.87
N LYS A 513 27.08 17.27 -7.92
CA LYS A 513 25.63 17.52 -7.97
C LYS A 513 24.77 16.30 -7.61
N GLN A 514 25.23 15.10 -8.01
CA GLN A 514 24.54 13.83 -7.73
C GLN A 514 24.55 13.50 -6.22
N HIS A 515 25.65 13.79 -5.52
CA HIS A 515 25.74 13.57 -4.07
C HIS A 515 24.91 14.61 -3.32
N LEU A 516 25.02 15.87 -3.70
CA LEU A 516 24.28 16.97 -3.07
C LEU A 516 22.76 16.77 -3.11
N LYS A 517 22.23 16.22 -4.21
CA LYS A 517 20.79 15.85 -4.30
C LYS A 517 20.37 14.77 -3.29
N GLY A 518 21.31 14.01 -2.74
CA GLY A 518 21.02 13.02 -1.71
C GLY A 518 21.04 13.56 -0.28
N ILE A 519 21.52 14.80 -0.07
CA ILE A 519 21.69 15.40 1.27
C ILE A 519 21.06 16.78 1.41
N ILE A 520 20.43 17.31 0.36
CA ILE A 520 19.89 18.68 0.35
C ILE A 520 18.87 18.93 1.46
N GLU A 521 18.14 17.88 1.87
CA GLU A 521 17.13 17.91 2.91
C GLU A 521 17.68 17.71 4.33
N ALA A 522 18.99 17.50 4.49
CA ALA A 522 19.61 17.42 5.81
C ALA A 522 19.46 18.77 6.55
N SER A 523 19.14 18.75 7.84
CA SER A 523 19.00 19.99 8.63
C SER A 523 20.32 20.76 8.72
N THR A 524 21.42 20.05 9.01
CA THR A 524 22.78 20.61 9.07
C THR A 524 23.73 19.74 8.26
N ILE A 525 24.52 20.36 7.40
CA ILE A 525 25.60 19.75 6.62
C ILE A 525 26.93 20.29 7.10
N VAL A 526 27.80 19.43 7.56
CA VAL A 526 29.20 19.70 7.88
C VAL A 526 30.09 19.13 6.79
N ALA A 527 31.05 19.90 6.30
CA ALA A 527 32.01 19.49 5.27
C ALA A 527 33.44 19.56 5.76
N ILE A 528 34.19 18.48 5.61
CA ILE A 528 35.65 18.42 5.84
C ILE A 528 36.31 18.05 4.52
N ASN A 529 37.10 18.98 3.96
CA ASN A 529 37.77 18.77 2.67
C ASN A 529 39.07 19.59 2.61
N LYS A 530 40.13 19.00 2.05
CA LYS A 530 41.41 19.69 1.88
C LYS A 530 41.43 20.68 0.72
N ASP A 531 40.55 20.51 -0.27
CA ASP A 531 40.41 21.45 -1.39
C ASP A 531 39.52 22.65 -0.98
N PRO A 532 40.06 23.85 -0.83
CA PRO A 532 39.30 25.02 -0.41
C PRO A 532 38.20 25.45 -1.41
N ASN A 533 38.29 24.95 -2.65
CA ASN A 533 37.33 25.22 -3.72
C ASN A 533 36.29 24.10 -3.92
N ALA A 534 36.32 23.06 -3.10
CA ALA A 534 35.39 21.97 -3.24
C ALA A 534 33.92 22.46 -3.25
N PRO A 535 33.10 22.04 -4.23
CA PRO A 535 31.72 22.48 -4.37
C PRO A 535 30.84 22.27 -3.12
N ILE A 536 31.22 21.32 -2.25
CA ILE A 536 30.50 21.05 -1.01
C ILE A 536 30.48 22.26 -0.09
N PHE A 537 31.52 23.09 -0.06
CA PHE A 537 31.57 24.29 0.78
C PHE A 537 30.56 25.38 0.40
N LYS A 538 30.00 25.31 -0.81
CA LYS A 538 28.89 26.18 -1.22
C LYS A 538 27.51 25.64 -0.80
N ASN A 539 27.49 24.44 -0.23
CA ASN A 539 26.25 23.70 0.07
C ASN A 539 26.28 23.08 1.50
N CYS A 540 27.11 23.59 2.39
CA CYS A 540 27.18 23.17 3.79
C CYS A 540 26.88 24.35 4.74
N ASP A 541 26.50 24.02 5.98
CA ASP A 541 26.27 25.00 7.05
C ASP A 541 27.56 25.30 7.81
N TYR A 542 28.40 24.28 7.96
CA TYR A 542 29.74 24.41 8.53
C TYR A 542 30.77 23.70 7.66
N GLY A 543 31.96 24.25 7.54
CA GLY A 543 33.03 23.61 6.77
C GLY A 543 34.39 23.84 7.39
N ILE A 544 35.25 22.81 7.34
CA ILE A 544 36.68 22.93 7.67
C ILE A 544 37.50 22.63 6.42
N VAL A 545 38.34 23.60 6.04
CA VAL A 545 39.38 23.38 5.03
C VAL A 545 40.59 22.78 5.72
N GLY A 546 40.86 21.51 5.48
CA GLY A 546 41.95 20.77 6.09
C GLY A 546 41.99 19.28 5.69
N ASP A 547 43.08 18.61 6.01
CA ASP A 547 43.22 17.17 5.78
C ASP A 547 42.34 16.41 6.78
N LEU A 548 41.50 15.52 6.28
CA LEU A 548 40.61 14.72 7.12
C LEU A 548 41.34 13.83 8.12
N HIS A 549 42.58 13.39 7.79
CA HIS A 549 43.41 12.58 8.67
C HIS A 549 43.95 13.37 9.89
N GLU A 550 43.99 14.69 9.79
CA GLU A 550 44.34 15.60 10.89
C GLU A 550 43.07 16.07 11.64
N ILE A 551 42.03 16.46 10.88
CA ILE A 551 40.81 17.07 11.44
C ILE A 551 39.94 16.03 12.17
N VAL A 552 39.74 14.85 11.59
CA VAL A 552 38.79 13.86 12.13
C VAL A 552 39.19 13.34 13.53
N PRO A 553 40.46 12.99 13.83
CA PRO A 553 40.88 12.61 15.18
C PRO A 553 40.56 13.71 16.23
N LEU A 554 40.91 14.95 15.92
CA LEU A 554 40.64 16.08 16.82
C LEU A 554 39.12 16.29 17.04
N LEU A 555 38.33 16.08 15.99
CA LEU A 555 36.86 16.21 16.10
C LEU A 555 36.26 15.08 16.95
N ILE A 556 36.80 13.88 16.87
CA ILE A 556 36.39 12.75 17.73
C ILE A 556 36.58 13.14 19.20
N ASP A 557 37.79 13.64 19.55
CA ASP A 557 38.12 14.04 20.93
C ASP A 557 37.23 15.23 21.37
N ALA A 558 37.03 16.22 20.50
CA ALA A 558 36.20 17.38 20.78
C ALA A 558 34.71 17.02 20.99
N LEU A 559 34.19 15.95 20.35
CA LEU A 559 32.81 15.48 20.56
C LEU A 559 32.64 14.54 21.77
N GLY A 560 33.72 14.31 22.55
CA GLY A 560 33.70 13.53 23.79
C GLY A 560 34.25 12.10 23.64
N GLY A 561 35.01 11.82 22.60
CA GLY A 561 35.64 10.51 22.36
C GLY A 561 34.67 9.42 21.88
N ASP A 562 35.24 8.24 21.57
CA ASP A 562 34.48 7.06 21.11
C ASP A 562 34.48 5.89 22.10
N GLU A 563 35.22 6.00 23.23
CA GLU A 563 35.47 4.90 24.17
C GLU A 563 34.50 4.80 25.35
N ASP A 564 33.84 5.89 25.76
CA ASP A 564 33.01 5.94 26.97
C ASP A 564 31.50 6.14 26.75
N LYS A 565 31.02 6.13 25.53
CA LYS A 565 29.59 6.15 25.29
C LYS A 565 29.03 4.77 25.58
N LYS A 566 28.32 4.64 26.74
CA LYS A 566 27.51 3.45 26.99
C LYS A 566 26.74 3.14 25.73
N PRO A 567 26.95 1.95 25.12
CA PRO A 567 26.10 1.55 24.00
C PRO A 567 24.67 1.79 24.44
N ALA A 568 23.85 2.39 23.59
CA ALA A 568 22.40 2.34 23.79
C ALA A 568 22.11 0.89 24.19
N PRO A 569 21.38 0.63 25.29
CA PRO A 569 21.15 -0.74 25.73
C PRO A 569 20.75 -1.50 24.49
N PRO A 570 21.39 -2.64 24.17
CA PRO A 570 21.12 -3.36 22.94
C PRO A 570 19.63 -3.39 22.86
N MET A 571 19.07 -3.01 21.69
CA MET A 571 17.63 -3.23 21.47
C MET A 571 17.40 -4.60 22.07
N VAL A 572 16.67 -4.66 23.19
CA VAL A 572 16.36 -5.94 23.80
C VAL A 572 15.85 -6.72 22.63
N LYS A 573 16.71 -7.60 22.08
CA LYS A 573 16.23 -8.71 21.32
C LYS A 573 15.19 -9.21 22.27
N ILE A 574 13.92 -8.89 22.00
CA ILE A 574 12.84 -9.66 22.57
C ILE A 574 13.35 -11.04 22.32
N ARG A 575 13.88 -11.67 23.37
CA ARG A 575 14.14 -13.09 23.34
C ARG A 575 12.78 -13.58 22.90
N ARG A 576 12.68 -13.91 21.61
CA ARG A 576 11.69 -14.88 21.19
C ARG A 576 11.83 -15.90 22.31
N PRO A 577 10.76 -16.19 23.07
CA PRO A 577 10.87 -17.25 24.05
C PRO A 577 11.67 -18.31 23.33
N LYS A 578 12.80 -18.76 23.88
CA LYS A 578 13.56 -19.85 23.27
C LYS A 578 12.49 -20.84 22.98
N LEU A 579 12.20 -21.04 21.70
CA LEU A 579 11.47 -22.20 21.27
C LEU A 579 12.17 -23.32 22.02
N PRO A 580 11.49 -24.11 22.84
CA PRO A 580 12.11 -25.22 23.52
C PRO A 580 12.97 -25.89 22.47
N LYS A 581 14.21 -26.27 22.81
CA LYS A 581 15.05 -27.05 21.91
C LYS A 581 14.12 -28.08 21.28
N PRO A 582 14.11 -28.28 19.94
CA PRO A 582 13.29 -29.29 19.35
C PRO A 582 13.48 -30.53 20.20
N ALA A 583 12.37 -31.08 20.71
CA ALA A 583 12.38 -32.32 21.47
C ALA A 583 13.14 -33.35 20.63
N PRO A 584 13.90 -34.27 21.22
CA PRO A 584 14.56 -35.31 20.46
C PRO A 584 13.50 -35.99 19.58
N ILE A 585 13.77 -36.01 18.28
CA ILE A 585 12.92 -36.65 17.28
C ILE A 585 12.84 -38.13 17.67
N GLY A 586 11.73 -38.55 18.27
CA GLY A 586 11.44 -39.94 18.54
C GLY A 586 10.77 -40.59 17.33
N PRO A 587 10.83 -41.93 17.21
CA PRO A 587 10.12 -42.61 16.13
C PRO A 587 8.61 -42.38 16.22
N LYS A 588 7.96 -42.40 15.07
CA LYS A 588 6.50 -42.37 14.98
C LYS A 588 5.92 -43.73 15.34
N TYR A 589 4.70 -43.74 15.89
CA TYR A 589 3.96 -44.95 16.19
C TYR A 589 2.58 -44.88 15.55
N VAL A 590 2.20 -45.95 14.84
CA VAL A 590 0.93 -46.04 14.08
C VAL A 590 -0.04 -47.00 14.75
N CYS A 591 -1.28 -46.58 14.95
CA CYS A 591 -2.35 -47.39 15.47
C CYS A 591 -2.79 -48.44 14.44
N LEU A 592 -2.72 -49.72 14.79
CA LEU A 592 -3.13 -50.81 13.92
C LEU A 592 -4.68 -50.91 13.73
N GLY A 593 -5.46 -50.18 14.53
CA GLY A 593 -6.92 -50.16 14.41
C GLY A 593 -7.42 -49.15 13.37
N CYS A 594 -6.87 -47.92 13.34
CA CYS A 594 -7.39 -46.84 12.49
C CYS A 594 -6.34 -46.10 11.68
N GLY A 595 -5.04 -46.40 11.85
CA GLY A 595 -3.96 -45.69 11.15
C GLY A 595 -3.57 -44.34 11.77
N TYR A 596 -4.09 -43.99 12.95
CA TYR A 596 -3.68 -42.75 13.64
C TYR A 596 -2.19 -42.80 13.96
N GLU A 597 -1.46 -41.72 13.66
CA GLU A 597 -0.03 -41.59 13.92
C GLU A 597 0.22 -40.76 15.20
N TYR A 598 0.84 -41.38 16.19
CA TYR A 598 1.39 -40.65 17.31
C TYR A 598 2.80 -40.15 16.98
N VAL A 599 2.99 -38.84 17.00
CA VAL A 599 4.26 -38.20 16.73
C VAL A 599 4.69 -37.48 18.01
N PRO A 600 5.83 -37.87 18.63
CA PRO A 600 6.28 -37.26 19.89
C PRO A 600 6.41 -35.75 19.85
N GLU A 601 6.76 -35.19 18.71
CA GLU A 601 6.87 -33.72 18.52
C GLU A 601 5.55 -32.99 18.79
N ASN A 602 4.42 -33.62 18.55
CA ASN A 602 3.10 -33.01 18.67
C ASN A 602 2.44 -33.32 20.03
N GLY A 603 2.81 -34.43 20.69
CA GLY A 603 2.09 -34.96 21.84
C GLY A 603 0.64 -35.37 21.51
N ASP A 604 -0.22 -35.35 22.50
CA ASP A 604 -1.67 -35.50 22.34
C ASP A 604 -2.41 -34.50 23.21
N PRO A 605 -2.73 -33.29 22.64
CA PRO A 605 -3.39 -32.25 23.40
C PRO A 605 -4.78 -32.60 23.92
N ALA A 606 -5.46 -33.56 23.28
CA ALA A 606 -6.80 -34.01 23.71
C ALA A 606 -6.73 -34.87 24.99
N ALA A 607 -5.62 -35.58 25.18
CA ALA A 607 -5.33 -36.35 26.38
C ALA A 607 -4.39 -35.61 27.37
N GLU A 608 -4.18 -34.30 27.18
CA GLU A 608 -3.26 -33.46 27.97
C GLU A 608 -1.80 -33.92 27.96
N ILE A 609 -1.37 -34.62 26.89
CA ILE A 609 0.00 -35.12 26.71
C ILE A 609 0.84 -33.99 26.04
N PRO A 610 1.89 -33.47 26.72
CA PRO A 610 2.70 -32.41 26.18
C PRO A 610 3.47 -32.82 24.92
N ALA A 611 3.73 -31.87 24.01
CA ALA A 611 4.65 -32.04 22.92
C ALA A 611 6.05 -32.38 23.45
N GLY A 612 6.71 -33.37 22.82
CA GLY A 612 7.99 -33.92 23.26
C GLY A 612 7.90 -35.16 24.13
N THR A 613 6.70 -35.67 24.45
CA THR A 613 6.53 -36.94 25.19
C THR A 613 6.84 -38.08 24.24
N LEU A 614 7.74 -38.98 24.63
CA LEU A 614 8.03 -40.19 23.85
C LEU A 614 6.85 -41.18 23.98
N PHE A 615 6.68 -42.06 22.98
CA PHE A 615 5.57 -43.02 23.00
C PHE A 615 5.62 -43.95 24.19
N GLU A 616 6.82 -44.39 24.58
CA GLU A 616 7.05 -45.21 25.78
C GLU A 616 6.66 -44.50 27.07
N ASP A 617 6.76 -43.18 27.13
CA ASP A 617 6.45 -42.38 28.31
C ASP A 617 4.97 -41.97 28.41
N LEU A 618 4.13 -42.41 27.45
CA LEU A 618 2.68 -42.20 27.54
C LEU A 618 2.13 -42.99 28.73
N PRO A 619 1.12 -42.45 29.45
CA PRO A 619 0.46 -43.16 30.56
C PRO A 619 -0.03 -44.54 30.15
N ASP A 620 0.03 -45.53 31.05
CA ASP A 620 -0.40 -46.90 30.78
C ASP A 620 -1.88 -47.00 30.36
N GLY A 621 -2.70 -46.06 30.77
CA GLY A 621 -4.11 -45.96 30.40
C GLY A 621 -4.39 -45.16 29.13
N TRP A 622 -3.35 -44.62 28.44
CA TRP A 622 -3.56 -43.86 27.21
C TRP A 622 -4.06 -44.79 26.08
N THR A 623 -5.04 -44.29 25.34
CA THR A 623 -5.64 -44.97 24.19
C THR A 623 -5.61 -44.07 22.96
N CYS A 624 -5.74 -44.69 21.80
CA CYS A 624 -5.83 -43.96 20.53
C CYS A 624 -6.96 -42.91 20.56
N PRO A 625 -6.71 -41.64 20.31
CA PRO A 625 -7.74 -40.60 20.35
C PRO A 625 -8.83 -40.79 19.27
N GLU A 626 -8.53 -41.52 18.18
CA GLU A 626 -9.46 -41.71 17.06
C GLU A 626 -10.35 -42.97 17.23
N CYS A 627 -9.82 -44.07 17.79
CA CYS A 627 -10.54 -45.33 17.84
C CYS A 627 -10.52 -46.04 19.20
N SER A 628 -9.92 -45.41 20.21
CA SER A 628 -9.81 -45.92 21.59
C SER A 628 -9.04 -47.26 21.74
N GLU A 629 -8.29 -47.68 20.73
CA GLU A 629 -7.40 -48.85 20.85
C GLU A 629 -6.28 -48.59 21.87
N PRO A 630 -5.89 -49.58 22.67
CA PRO A 630 -4.87 -49.38 23.69
C PRO A 630 -3.48 -49.22 23.10
N LYS A 631 -2.54 -48.61 23.87
CA LYS A 631 -1.15 -48.36 23.53
C LYS A 631 -0.45 -49.60 22.92
N SER A 632 -0.80 -50.81 23.38
CA SER A 632 -0.25 -52.07 22.86
C SER A 632 -0.61 -52.41 21.39
N ARG A 633 -1.52 -51.65 20.80
CA ARG A 633 -1.95 -51.79 19.38
C ARG A 633 -1.25 -50.84 18.46
N PHE A 634 -0.21 -50.15 18.92
CA PHE A 634 0.62 -49.29 18.11
C PHE A 634 1.94 -49.98 17.73
N VAL A 635 2.39 -49.74 16.50
CA VAL A 635 3.66 -50.22 15.99
C VAL A 635 4.53 -49.01 15.61
N GLN A 636 5.82 -49.15 15.85
CA GLN A 636 6.78 -48.14 15.44
C GLN A 636 6.93 -48.17 13.92
N GLU A 637 6.88 -47.00 13.26
CA GLU A 637 7.16 -46.83 11.84
C GLU A 637 8.65 -46.60 11.56
#